data_758f294343ed51f05af53dbc61ec1213
#
_entry.id   758f294343ed51f05af53dbc61ec1213
#
_cell.length_a   1.000
_cell.length_b   1.000
_cell.length_c   1.000
_cell.angle_alpha   90.00
_cell.angle_beta   90.00
_cell.angle_gamma   90.00
#
_symmetry.space_group_name_H-M   'P 1'
#
loop_
_entity.id
_entity.type
_entity.pdbx_description
1 polymer ?
#
loop_
_entity_poly.entity_id
_entity_poly.type
_entity_poly.pdbx_seq_one_letter_code
_entity_poly.pdbx_strand_id
1 'polypeptide(L)'
;MGWQNASGRLQEMSCRKSLLELERRGLIALPQVRKRYAFQQVRPSVCPPLSTVTCSLEELGEIEILPVHGGTSALWRGMLDEHHYLRSGPLCGAQLRYLIRSDRYGWLGGLSYSACALRVESRDRWIGWSETARRRNHRLVVNNSRFLIVPNVKVKCLASWVLARMEKRLAQDWEQVYGYRPVLMETYVERGRFAGTCYRAANWTWVGVSTGQGRRGDGASIKDVYMRPLEGNWQQSLCREADGKIRVLEAALPPEPRDWIEAELGGADMGDARLTARLLQITGKFYEKPTANIPQACGSVQAAKAAYRFLDNEKVEWTAILAPHYAATEARIREQDVVLAAQDTTTLNYSTHPHTEGLGPICDNKHVLGLIVHDTMTFTTEGVPLGLLDLQCWARSGIGSSEERYSKPIEEKESFKWIQSYRAVSQVQNRCRKTMLVVMGDREADIHEIFAEQAAMPHGAQLLIRAERSRNRQVLDEEDSHEPLWPLLEQQPVIGDRELLVPPSEHRKARKAVLAVRTAPVVLKPPKRKPHLAPVPVWAVLAQEINAPEGVEPLEWMLLTTVEVKHKEDAFQRLSWYARRWGIEVYHRILKSGCCVEERQLENSHRLSNCLAIDLVVAWRIFHLVTMGEHTPDIPCTIYFTPSEWRALITFVMKTKMPPPQPPSLNEAVRMLGTLGGHLGRKHDGHPGAEVLWRGMARLADIDAAYQLYCETPMS
;
A
#
# COMPACT_ATOMS: atom_id res chain seq x y z
N MET A 1 -35.13 2.31 -25.08
CA MET A 1 -35.32 3.53 -24.27
C MET A 1 -33.96 4.13 -23.99
N GLY A 2 -33.67 5.32 -24.51
CA GLY A 2 -32.40 6.03 -24.27
C GLY A 2 -32.46 6.84 -22.97
N TRP A 3 -32.40 6.18 -21.81
CA TRP A 3 -32.35 6.86 -20.52
C TRP A 3 -30.95 7.47 -20.31
N GLN A 4 -30.86 8.77 -20.45
CA GLN A 4 -29.62 9.52 -20.33
C GLN A 4 -29.68 10.48 -19.12
N ASN A 5 -28.52 10.79 -18.51
CA ASN A 5 -28.40 11.85 -17.53
C ASN A 5 -28.35 13.23 -18.21
N ALA A 6 -28.31 14.30 -17.41
CA ALA A 6 -28.24 15.69 -17.93
C ALA A 6 -26.99 15.95 -18.81
N SER A 7 -25.97 15.10 -18.77
CA SER A 7 -24.76 15.17 -19.61
C SER A 7 -24.83 14.22 -20.84
N GLY A 8 -25.98 13.64 -21.15
CA GLY A 8 -26.17 12.76 -22.33
C GLY A 8 -25.62 11.33 -22.16
N ARG A 9 -25.19 10.91 -20.98
CA ARG A 9 -24.62 9.57 -20.74
C ARG A 9 -25.73 8.56 -20.42
N LEU A 10 -25.73 7.41 -21.10
CA LEU A 10 -26.69 6.32 -20.88
C LEU A 10 -26.62 5.80 -19.45
N GLN A 11 -27.77 5.72 -18.78
CA GLN A 11 -27.94 5.29 -17.38
C GLN A 11 -28.63 3.92 -17.28
N GLU A 12 -28.02 2.89 -17.85
CA GLU A 12 -28.62 1.53 -17.91
C GLU A 12 -28.94 0.94 -16.53
N MET A 13 -28.05 1.15 -15.53
CA MET A 13 -28.26 0.61 -14.18
C MET A 13 -29.39 1.30 -13.42
N SER A 14 -29.54 2.62 -13.57
CA SER A 14 -30.66 3.37 -12.96
C SER A 14 -31.97 3.01 -13.62
N CYS A 15 -32.00 2.90 -14.94
CA CYS A 15 -33.17 2.45 -15.71
C CYS A 15 -33.61 1.05 -15.27
N ARG A 16 -32.68 0.10 -15.14
CA ARG A 16 -32.96 -1.27 -14.71
C ARG A 16 -33.52 -1.32 -13.29
N LYS A 17 -32.95 -0.54 -12.35
CA LYS A 17 -33.49 -0.46 -10.98
C LYS A 17 -34.90 0.09 -10.93
N SER A 18 -35.18 1.14 -11.69
CA SER A 18 -36.52 1.74 -11.76
C SER A 18 -37.55 0.75 -12.37
N LEU A 19 -37.18 0.02 -13.43
CA LEU A 19 -38.05 -1.00 -14.04
C LEU A 19 -38.35 -2.13 -13.06
N LEU A 20 -37.37 -2.65 -12.33
CA LEU A 20 -37.60 -3.69 -11.31
C LEU A 20 -38.46 -3.20 -10.14
N GLU A 21 -38.32 -1.93 -9.74
CA GLU A 21 -39.18 -1.34 -8.71
C GLU A 21 -40.61 -1.15 -9.17
N LEU A 22 -40.86 -0.75 -10.42
CA LEU A 22 -42.19 -0.67 -11.02
C LEU A 22 -42.83 -2.04 -11.14
N GLU A 23 -42.09 -3.09 -11.50
CA GLU A 23 -42.59 -4.45 -11.51
C GLU A 23 -42.96 -4.95 -10.10
N ARG A 24 -42.12 -4.67 -9.09
CA ARG A 24 -42.38 -5.03 -7.69
C ARG A 24 -43.65 -4.35 -7.13
N ARG A 25 -43.97 -3.15 -7.64
CA ARG A 25 -45.18 -2.42 -7.30
C ARG A 25 -46.40 -2.84 -8.13
N GLY A 26 -46.25 -3.82 -9.04
CA GLY A 26 -47.32 -4.30 -9.89
C GLY A 26 -47.77 -3.33 -10.98
N LEU A 27 -46.99 -2.27 -11.24
CA LEU A 27 -47.32 -1.23 -12.24
C LEU A 27 -46.93 -1.63 -13.68
N ILE A 28 -46.00 -2.57 -13.83
CA ILE A 28 -45.57 -3.14 -15.11
C ILE A 28 -45.26 -4.62 -14.91
N ALA A 29 -45.36 -5.40 -15.99
CA ALA A 29 -44.82 -6.75 -16.05
C ALA A 29 -43.60 -6.76 -16.97
N LEU A 30 -42.43 -7.10 -16.43
CA LEU A 30 -41.23 -7.25 -17.25
C LEU A 30 -41.31 -8.57 -18.04
N PRO A 31 -40.77 -8.63 -19.28
CA PRO A 31 -40.65 -9.86 -20.01
C PRO A 31 -39.92 -10.90 -19.17
N GLN A 32 -40.41 -12.14 -19.15
CA GLN A 32 -39.69 -13.23 -18.45
C GLN A 32 -38.23 -13.21 -18.85
N VAL A 33 -37.35 -13.17 -17.86
CA VAL A 33 -35.91 -13.23 -18.08
C VAL A 33 -35.65 -14.50 -18.86
N ARG A 34 -35.44 -14.41 -20.17
CA ARG A 34 -34.83 -15.53 -20.93
C ARG A 34 -33.61 -15.88 -20.08
N LYS A 35 -33.60 -17.13 -19.51
CA LYS A 35 -32.45 -17.63 -18.74
C LYS A 35 -31.19 -17.19 -19.49
N ARG A 36 -30.53 -16.16 -19.04
CA ARG A 36 -29.15 -15.92 -19.45
C ARG A 36 -28.49 -17.18 -18.97
N TYR A 37 -28.22 -18.09 -19.86
CA TYR A 37 -27.12 -19.00 -19.66
C TYR A 37 -26.00 -18.07 -19.23
N ALA A 38 -25.61 -18.11 -17.95
CA ALA A 38 -24.28 -17.65 -17.57
C ALA A 38 -23.42 -18.30 -18.64
N PHE A 39 -22.78 -17.52 -19.47
CA PHE A 39 -21.76 -18.02 -20.37
C PHE A 39 -20.72 -18.63 -19.44
N GLN A 40 -20.96 -19.88 -19.04
CA GLN A 40 -19.86 -20.80 -18.83
C GLN A 40 -19.25 -20.83 -20.22
N GLN A 41 -18.19 -20.03 -20.39
CA GLN A 41 -17.29 -20.22 -21.51
C GLN A 41 -16.95 -21.70 -21.44
N VAL A 42 -17.57 -22.51 -22.30
CA VAL A 42 -17.23 -23.91 -22.46
C VAL A 42 -15.79 -23.86 -22.96
N ARG A 43 -14.86 -23.98 -22.00
CA ARG A 43 -13.45 -23.93 -22.33
C ARG A 43 -13.17 -25.14 -23.20
N PRO A 44 -12.60 -24.98 -24.39
CA PRO A 44 -12.31 -26.09 -25.28
C PRO A 44 -11.57 -27.20 -24.52
N SER A 45 -12.07 -28.45 -24.67
CA SER A 45 -11.50 -29.64 -24.04
C SER A 45 -11.38 -30.69 -25.16
N VAL A 46 -10.18 -31.13 -25.44
CA VAL A 46 -9.89 -32.07 -26.51
C VAL A 46 -9.00 -33.17 -25.96
N CYS A 47 -9.50 -34.39 -25.85
CA CYS A 47 -8.66 -35.53 -25.52
C CYS A 47 -7.99 -36.04 -26.80
N PRO A 48 -6.67 -36.13 -26.85
CA PRO A 48 -5.96 -36.66 -28.01
C PRO A 48 -6.13 -38.21 -28.07
N PRO A 49 -5.91 -38.83 -29.23
CA PRO A 49 -5.75 -40.26 -29.26
C PRO A 49 -4.53 -40.69 -28.41
N LEU A 50 -4.74 -41.64 -27.52
CA LEU A 50 -3.75 -42.12 -26.58
C LEU A 50 -3.29 -43.53 -26.96
N SER A 51 -1.99 -43.71 -27.07
CA SER A 51 -1.38 -45.00 -27.34
C SER A 51 -1.44 -45.94 -26.13
N THR A 52 -1.65 -47.22 -26.32
CA THR A 52 -1.43 -48.20 -25.26
C THR A 52 0.05 -48.52 -25.16
N VAL A 53 0.64 -48.24 -23.99
CA VAL A 53 2.09 -48.35 -23.74
C VAL A 53 2.33 -49.31 -22.59
N THR A 54 3.04 -50.41 -22.89
CA THR A 54 3.50 -51.35 -21.86
C THR A 54 4.98 -51.68 -22.18
N CYS A 55 5.89 -50.98 -21.50
CA CYS A 55 7.32 -51.07 -21.73
C CYS A 55 8.08 -50.66 -20.46
N SER A 56 9.44 -50.78 -20.51
CA SER A 56 10.29 -50.21 -19.46
C SER A 56 10.41 -48.70 -19.61
N LEU A 57 10.96 -48.03 -18.59
CA LEU A 57 11.16 -46.59 -18.61
C LEU A 57 12.17 -46.16 -19.71
N GLU A 58 13.16 -46.99 -19.96
CA GLU A 58 14.20 -46.74 -20.97
C GLU A 58 13.66 -46.84 -22.41
N GLU A 59 12.70 -47.72 -22.63
CA GLU A 59 12.07 -47.93 -23.93
C GLU A 59 11.11 -46.78 -24.33
N LEU A 60 10.69 -45.91 -23.35
CA LEU A 60 9.87 -44.74 -23.66
C LEU A 60 10.57 -43.70 -24.54
N GLY A 61 11.91 -43.79 -24.68
CA GLY A 61 12.66 -42.76 -25.34
C GLY A 61 12.82 -41.50 -24.50
N GLU A 62 12.90 -40.36 -25.14
CA GLU A 62 13.00 -39.08 -24.44
C GLU A 62 11.64 -38.67 -23.88
N ILE A 63 11.60 -38.35 -22.56
CA ILE A 63 10.40 -37.94 -21.84
C ILE A 63 10.51 -36.44 -21.55
N GLU A 64 9.61 -35.67 -22.13
CA GLU A 64 9.50 -34.26 -21.97
C GLU A 64 8.37 -33.92 -20.98
N ILE A 65 8.60 -32.92 -20.08
CA ILE A 65 7.58 -32.31 -19.25
C ILE A 65 7.40 -30.88 -19.73
N LEU A 66 6.32 -30.62 -20.47
CA LEU A 66 6.10 -29.38 -21.19
C LEU A 66 5.14 -28.46 -20.44
N PRO A 67 5.47 -27.18 -20.19
CA PRO A 67 4.54 -26.21 -19.62
C PRO A 67 3.31 -26.04 -20.55
N VAL A 68 2.14 -25.95 -19.95
CA VAL A 68 0.88 -25.71 -20.67
C VAL A 68 0.73 -24.23 -20.97
N HIS A 69 0.58 -23.88 -22.23
CA HIS A 69 0.28 -22.53 -22.71
C HIS A 69 -1.08 -22.49 -23.45
N GLY A 70 -1.44 -21.35 -24.05
CA GLY A 70 -2.74 -21.16 -24.71
C GLY A 70 -3.12 -22.27 -25.67
N GLY A 71 -2.20 -22.66 -26.58
CA GLY A 71 -2.42 -23.68 -27.62
C GLY A 71 -2.59 -25.11 -27.08
N THR A 72 -1.94 -25.44 -25.95
CA THR A 72 -1.99 -26.80 -25.36
C THR A 72 -2.99 -26.93 -24.19
N SER A 73 -3.66 -25.84 -23.83
CA SER A 73 -4.57 -25.81 -22.69
C SER A 73 -5.83 -26.68 -22.90
N ALA A 74 -6.33 -26.79 -24.13
CA ALA A 74 -7.46 -27.64 -24.45
C ALA A 74 -7.10 -29.13 -24.31
N LEU A 75 -5.91 -29.50 -24.74
CA LEU A 75 -5.34 -30.82 -24.63
C LEU A 75 -5.20 -31.28 -23.17
N TRP A 76 -4.57 -30.44 -22.35
CA TRP A 76 -4.41 -30.71 -20.92
C TRP A 76 -5.75 -30.93 -20.23
N ARG A 77 -6.75 -30.07 -20.53
CA ARG A 77 -8.11 -30.23 -19.99
C ARG A 77 -8.75 -31.53 -20.44
N GLY A 78 -8.68 -31.85 -21.74
CA GLY A 78 -9.29 -33.05 -22.29
C GLY A 78 -8.80 -34.34 -21.62
N MET A 79 -7.47 -34.47 -21.48
CA MET A 79 -6.86 -35.61 -20.80
C MET A 79 -7.30 -35.76 -19.34
N LEU A 80 -7.34 -34.65 -18.60
CA LEU A 80 -7.74 -34.70 -17.20
C LEU A 80 -9.27 -34.88 -17.02
N ASP A 81 -10.09 -34.26 -17.85
CA ASP A 81 -11.52 -34.39 -17.77
C ASP A 81 -12.00 -35.82 -18.04
N GLU A 82 -11.27 -36.55 -18.92
CA GLU A 82 -11.58 -37.93 -19.26
C GLU A 82 -10.98 -38.94 -18.27
N HIS A 83 -9.77 -38.75 -17.83
CA HIS A 83 -9.00 -39.78 -17.12
C HIS A 83 -8.67 -39.48 -15.65
N HIS A 84 -8.85 -38.23 -15.18
CA HIS A 84 -8.57 -37.89 -13.78
C HIS A 84 -9.83 -37.75 -12.97
N TYR A 85 -9.94 -38.42 -11.81
CA TYR A 85 -11.15 -38.47 -10.96
C TYR A 85 -11.65 -37.11 -10.47
N LEU A 86 -10.77 -36.12 -10.32
CA LEU A 86 -11.14 -34.72 -10.00
C LEU A 86 -11.31 -33.85 -11.25
N ARG A 87 -11.16 -34.42 -12.43
CA ARG A 87 -11.17 -33.73 -13.72
C ARG A 87 -10.20 -32.54 -13.75
N SER A 88 -10.26 -31.71 -14.78
CA SER A 88 -9.44 -30.50 -14.89
C SER A 88 -9.84 -29.40 -13.92
N GLY A 89 -11.05 -29.44 -13.36
CA GLY A 89 -11.75 -28.58 -12.40
C GLY A 89 -11.07 -27.26 -12.02
N PRO A 90 -11.70 -26.38 -11.29
CA PRO A 90 -11.05 -25.12 -10.92
C PRO A 90 -9.85 -25.41 -10.01
N LEU A 91 -8.67 -24.88 -10.38
CA LEU A 91 -7.47 -24.85 -9.55
C LEU A 91 -7.48 -23.55 -8.72
N CYS A 92 -6.99 -23.60 -7.48
CA CYS A 92 -7.00 -22.46 -6.59
C CYS A 92 -5.75 -21.57 -6.78
N GLY A 93 -5.96 -20.26 -6.93
CA GLY A 93 -4.88 -19.26 -6.89
C GLY A 93 -3.85 -19.39 -8.01
N ALA A 94 -2.59 -19.09 -7.69
CA ALA A 94 -1.45 -19.26 -8.58
C ALA A 94 -1.33 -20.72 -9.02
N GLN A 95 -1.06 -21.00 -10.31
CA GLN A 95 -1.05 -22.36 -10.83
C GLN A 95 -0.12 -22.53 -12.03
N LEU A 96 0.61 -23.63 -12.05
CA LEU A 96 1.34 -24.12 -13.22
C LEU A 96 0.79 -25.48 -13.65
N ARG A 97 0.72 -25.71 -14.94
CA ARG A 97 0.22 -26.94 -15.55
C ARG A 97 1.25 -27.48 -16.53
N TYR A 98 1.36 -28.80 -16.60
CA TYR A 98 2.33 -29.47 -17.44
C TYR A 98 1.69 -30.67 -18.15
N LEU A 99 2.16 -30.95 -19.34
CA LEU A 99 1.90 -32.16 -20.12
C LEU A 99 3.14 -33.03 -20.13
N ILE A 100 2.95 -34.34 -20.08
CA ILE A 100 4.01 -35.35 -20.14
C ILE A 100 3.96 -36.02 -21.51
N ARG A 101 5.06 -36.02 -22.24
CA ARG A 101 5.17 -36.56 -23.61
C ARG A 101 6.39 -37.45 -23.74
N SER A 102 6.26 -38.56 -24.44
CA SER A 102 7.35 -39.35 -24.97
C SER A 102 7.53 -39.03 -26.46
N ASP A 103 8.73 -38.97 -26.93
CA ASP A 103 9.05 -38.84 -28.36
C ASP A 103 8.52 -40.01 -29.19
N ARG A 104 8.47 -41.23 -28.62
CA ARG A 104 8.06 -42.46 -29.28
C ARG A 104 6.58 -42.75 -29.22
N TYR A 105 5.93 -42.45 -28.07
CA TYR A 105 4.56 -42.87 -27.78
C TYR A 105 3.57 -41.70 -27.63
N GLY A 106 4.05 -40.47 -27.78
CA GLY A 106 3.19 -39.28 -27.64
C GLY A 106 2.80 -38.95 -26.19
N TRP A 107 1.56 -38.61 -25.98
CA TRP A 107 1.09 -38.07 -24.66
C TRP A 107 0.92 -39.18 -23.62
N LEU A 108 1.61 -39.03 -22.48
CA LEU A 108 1.61 -40.00 -21.38
C LEU A 108 0.76 -39.55 -20.19
N GLY A 109 0.47 -38.25 -20.06
CA GLY A 109 -0.25 -37.70 -18.92
C GLY A 109 -0.13 -36.21 -18.74
N GLY A 110 -0.52 -35.71 -17.57
CA GLY A 110 -0.41 -34.30 -17.22
C GLY A 110 -0.47 -34.08 -15.70
N LEU A 111 0.05 -32.95 -15.27
CA LEU A 111 0.06 -32.57 -13.86
C LEU A 111 -0.16 -31.08 -13.69
N SER A 112 -0.52 -30.68 -12.45
CA SER A 112 -0.61 -29.28 -12.09
C SER A 112 -0.15 -29.05 -10.65
N TYR A 113 0.39 -27.86 -10.45
CA TYR A 113 0.66 -27.29 -9.14
C TYR A 113 -0.21 -26.06 -8.97
N SER A 114 -0.71 -25.82 -7.75
CA SER A 114 -1.55 -24.67 -7.41
C SER A 114 -1.19 -24.13 -6.04
N ALA A 115 -1.75 -22.96 -5.66
CA ALA A 115 -1.62 -22.47 -4.30
C ALA A 115 -2.09 -23.51 -3.28
N CYS A 116 -1.43 -23.59 -2.14
CA CYS A 116 -1.74 -24.53 -1.06
C CYS A 116 -3.07 -24.19 -0.35
N ALA A 117 -3.58 -25.11 0.43
CA ALA A 117 -4.69 -24.86 1.36
C ALA A 117 -4.23 -23.97 2.53
N LEU A 118 -5.07 -23.02 2.97
CA LEU A 118 -4.72 -22.07 4.03
C LEU A 118 -4.42 -22.77 5.38
N ARG A 119 -5.19 -23.80 5.73
CA ARG A 119 -5.02 -24.55 6.97
C ARG A 119 -5.11 -26.05 6.71
N VAL A 120 -4.11 -26.79 7.16
CA VAL A 120 -4.08 -28.26 7.15
C VAL A 120 -3.34 -28.70 8.41
N GLU A 121 -4.08 -29.18 9.37
CA GLU A 121 -3.55 -29.46 10.74
C GLU A 121 -2.31 -30.36 10.74
N SER A 122 -2.31 -31.46 9.97
CA SER A 122 -1.18 -32.39 9.89
C SER A 122 0.05 -31.75 9.26
N ARG A 123 -0.12 -30.96 8.20
CA ARG A 123 0.95 -30.18 7.56
C ARG A 123 1.49 -29.12 8.51
N ASP A 124 0.60 -28.32 9.09
CA ASP A 124 0.96 -27.16 9.92
C ASP A 124 1.72 -27.61 11.19
N ARG A 125 1.32 -28.74 11.78
CA ARG A 125 2.03 -29.39 12.88
C ARG A 125 3.41 -29.91 12.46
N TRP A 126 3.52 -30.49 11.27
CA TRP A 126 4.79 -31.02 10.77
C TRP A 126 5.80 -29.93 10.42
N ILE A 127 5.34 -28.82 9.84
CA ILE A 127 6.19 -27.63 9.57
C ILE A 127 6.65 -26.99 10.87
N GLY A 128 5.77 -26.90 11.88
CA GLY A 128 6.06 -26.30 13.18
C GLY A 128 6.03 -24.78 13.18
N TRP A 129 5.44 -24.16 12.15
CA TRP A 129 5.32 -22.71 12.07
C TRP A 129 4.27 -22.14 13.04
N SER A 130 4.48 -20.91 13.50
CA SER A 130 3.46 -20.14 14.21
C SER A 130 2.34 -19.75 13.26
N GLU A 131 1.19 -19.31 13.78
CA GLU A 131 0.09 -18.80 12.93
C GLU A 131 0.53 -17.59 12.13
N THR A 132 1.35 -16.72 12.70
CA THR A 132 1.93 -15.53 12.04
C THR A 132 2.84 -15.94 10.89
N ALA A 133 3.79 -16.85 11.15
CA ALA A 133 4.69 -17.37 10.12
C ALA A 133 3.90 -18.08 9.00
N ARG A 134 2.87 -18.88 9.35
CA ARG A 134 2.01 -19.56 8.39
C ARG A 134 1.28 -18.58 7.48
N ARG A 135 0.61 -17.57 8.02
CA ARG A 135 -0.12 -16.57 7.25
C ARG A 135 0.79 -15.85 6.25
N ARG A 136 2.01 -15.55 6.63
CA ARG A 136 3.00 -14.88 5.79
C ARG A 136 3.58 -15.79 4.72
N ASN A 137 3.96 -17.00 5.10
CA ASN A 137 4.82 -17.85 4.29
C ASN A 137 4.06 -18.98 3.57
N HIS A 138 2.73 -19.15 3.78
CA HIS A 138 1.95 -20.22 3.13
C HIS A 138 2.06 -20.21 1.60
N ARG A 139 2.29 -19.02 0.97
CA ARG A 139 2.53 -18.92 -0.47
C ARG A 139 3.79 -19.64 -0.94
N LEU A 140 4.74 -19.89 -0.03
CA LEU A 140 5.97 -20.64 -0.32
C LEU A 140 5.72 -22.15 -0.33
N VAL A 141 4.50 -22.60 -0.03
CA VAL A 141 4.04 -23.98 -0.17
C VAL A 141 3.15 -24.09 -1.41
N VAL A 142 3.43 -25.06 -2.26
CA VAL A 142 2.64 -25.31 -3.47
C VAL A 142 2.06 -26.72 -3.45
N ASN A 143 0.81 -26.85 -3.91
CA ASN A 143 0.07 -28.10 -3.92
C ASN A 143 0.15 -28.77 -5.29
N ASN A 144 0.65 -30.00 -5.37
CA ASN A 144 0.45 -30.87 -6.53
C ASN A 144 -1.01 -31.28 -6.60
N SER A 145 -1.82 -30.46 -7.26
CA SER A 145 -3.29 -30.51 -7.23
C SER A 145 -3.88 -31.49 -8.23
N ARG A 146 -3.16 -31.85 -9.28
CA ARG A 146 -3.50 -32.89 -10.27
C ARG A 146 -2.24 -33.63 -10.68
N PHE A 147 -2.35 -34.95 -10.74
CA PHE A 147 -1.32 -35.79 -11.30
C PHE A 147 -1.96 -36.98 -11.98
N LEU A 148 -1.74 -37.10 -13.28
CA LEU A 148 -2.28 -38.14 -14.14
C LEU A 148 -1.19 -38.75 -14.99
N ILE A 149 -1.02 -40.08 -14.89
CA ILE A 149 -0.50 -40.92 -15.95
C ILE A 149 -1.72 -41.62 -16.54
N VAL A 150 -1.93 -41.49 -17.84
CA VAL A 150 -3.15 -42.01 -18.48
C VAL A 150 -3.25 -43.54 -18.30
N PRO A 151 -4.46 -44.13 -18.14
CA PRO A 151 -4.65 -45.55 -17.80
C PRO A 151 -4.03 -46.52 -18.79
N ASN A 152 -3.88 -46.11 -20.06
CA ASN A 152 -3.29 -46.90 -21.14
C ASN A 152 -1.77 -47.03 -21.03
N VAL A 153 -1.13 -46.27 -20.14
CA VAL A 153 0.33 -46.27 -19.95
C VAL A 153 0.70 -47.05 -18.70
N LYS A 154 1.24 -48.26 -18.91
CA LYS A 154 1.68 -49.19 -17.84
C LYS A 154 3.19 -49.29 -17.84
N VAL A 155 3.86 -48.24 -17.37
CA VAL A 155 5.31 -48.14 -17.28
C VAL A 155 5.73 -48.03 -15.83
N LYS A 156 6.50 -49.01 -15.34
CA LYS A 156 6.98 -49.04 -13.95
C LYS A 156 7.87 -47.84 -13.69
N CYS A 157 7.71 -47.22 -12.51
CA CYS A 157 8.48 -46.05 -12.03
C CYS A 157 8.28 -44.73 -12.81
N LEU A 158 7.46 -44.66 -13.88
CA LEU A 158 7.23 -43.43 -14.63
C LEU A 158 6.70 -42.29 -13.73
N ALA A 159 5.70 -42.57 -12.90
CA ALA A 159 5.10 -41.58 -12.03
C ALA A 159 6.11 -40.97 -11.03
N SER A 160 6.91 -41.81 -10.35
CA SER A 160 7.95 -41.32 -9.43
C SER A 160 9.08 -40.59 -10.17
N TRP A 161 9.42 -41.03 -11.37
CA TRP A 161 10.41 -40.36 -12.22
C TRP A 161 9.95 -38.91 -12.59
N VAL A 162 8.68 -38.76 -12.98
CA VAL A 162 8.10 -37.43 -13.30
C VAL A 162 8.13 -36.54 -12.06
N LEU A 163 7.71 -37.02 -10.89
CA LEU A 163 7.73 -36.26 -9.64
C LEU A 163 9.14 -35.79 -9.27
N ALA A 164 10.14 -36.66 -9.40
CA ALA A 164 11.54 -36.33 -9.13
C ALA A 164 12.12 -35.27 -10.11
N ARG A 165 11.66 -35.26 -11.35
CA ARG A 165 12.03 -34.21 -12.32
C ARG A 165 11.38 -32.87 -12.00
N MET A 166 10.12 -32.88 -11.60
CA MET A 166 9.41 -31.66 -11.20
C MET A 166 9.99 -31.01 -9.95
N GLU A 167 10.48 -31.81 -8.99
CA GLU A 167 11.18 -31.31 -7.80
C GLU A 167 12.36 -30.40 -8.17
N LYS A 168 13.11 -30.77 -9.23
CA LYS A 168 14.31 -30.02 -9.65
C LYS A 168 14.01 -28.70 -10.37
N ARG A 169 12.83 -28.54 -10.98
CA ARG A 169 12.53 -27.41 -11.85
C ARG A 169 11.39 -26.52 -11.37
N LEU A 170 10.45 -27.07 -10.59
CA LEU A 170 9.21 -26.37 -10.22
C LEU A 170 9.46 -25.01 -9.56
N ALA A 171 10.44 -24.95 -8.66
CA ALA A 171 10.76 -23.71 -7.94
C ALA A 171 11.22 -22.61 -8.91
N GLN A 172 12.01 -22.94 -9.91
CA GLN A 172 12.46 -22.00 -10.94
C GLN A 172 11.32 -21.61 -11.89
N ASP A 173 10.53 -22.57 -12.39
CA ASP A 173 9.39 -22.30 -13.27
C ASP A 173 8.35 -21.39 -12.56
N TRP A 174 8.14 -21.61 -11.26
CA TRP A 174 7.23 -20.82 -10.45
C TRP A 174 7.73 -19.39 -10.24
N GLU A 175 9.01 -19.23 -9.94
CA GLU A 175 9.65 -17.94 -9.76
C GLU A 175 9.60 -17.08 -11.04
N GLN A 176 9.82 -17.70 -12.21
CA GLN A 176 9.72 -17.00 -13.51
C GLN A 176 8.31 -16.44 -13.76
N VAL A 177 7.26 -17.15 -13.33
CA VAL A 177 5.88 -16.75 -13.60
C VAL A 177 5.31 -15.82 -12.52
N TYR A 178 5.67 -16.03 -11.24
CA TYR A 178 5.05 -15.37 -10.09
C TYR A 178 5.97 -14.47 -9.28
N GLY A 179 7.29 -14.45 -9.57
CA GLY A 179 8.26 -13.59 -8.90
C GLY A 179 8.62 -13.99 -7.47
N TYR A 180 8.27 -15.22 -7.05
CA TYR A 180 8.69 -15.79 -5.77
C TYR A 180 8.93 -17.29 -5.88
N ARG A 181 9.84 -17.81 -5.04
CA ARG A 181 10.32 -19.18 -5.08
C ARG A 181 9.66 -20.03 -4.01
N PRO A 182 8.87 -21.08 -4.33
CA PRO A 182 8.35 -22.02 -3.35
C PRO A 182 9.47 -22.88 -2.77
N VAL A 183 9.36 -23.23 -1.48
CA VAL A 183 10.35 -24.02 -0.75
C VAL A 183 9.83 -25.41 -0.37
N LEU A 184 8.52 -25.64 -0.51
CA LEU A 184 7.87 -26.88 -0.11
C LEU A 184 6.73 -27.24 -1.05
N MET A 185 6.62 -28.53 -1.39
CA MET A 185 5.46 -29.10 -2.10
C MET A 185 4.59 -29.90 -1.14
N GLU A 186 3.26 -29.83 -1.35
CA GLU A 186 2.27 -30.70 -0.69
C GLU A 186 1.42 -31.45 -1.71
N THR A 187 0.82 -32.55 -1.30
CA THR A 187 -0.24 -33.24 -2.08
C THR A 187 -1.21 -33.98 -1.16
N TYR A 188 -2.41 -34.23 -1.67
CA TYR A 188 -3.49 -34.92 -0.96
C TYR A 188 -3.92 -36.15 -1.75
N VAL A 189 -3.68 -37.32 -1.18
CA VAL A 189 -4.01 -38.63 -1.78
C VAL A 189 -5.27 -39.20 -1.11
N GLU A 190 -6.32 -39.42 -1.88
CA GLU A 190 -7.60 -39.94 -1.38
C GLU A 190 -7.44 -41.34 -0.84
N ARG A 191 -7.67 -41.49 0.47
CA ARG A 191 -7.54 -42.77 1.20
C ARG A 191 -8.59 -43.76 0.72
N GLY A 192 -8.20 -45.01 0.53
CA GLY A 192 -9.06 -46.07 0.00
C GLY A 192 -9.16 -46.11 -1.52
N ARG A 193 -8.78 -45.03 -2.23
CA ARG A 193 -8.73 -44.99 -3.69
C ARG A 193 -7.32 -45.15 -4.24
N PHE A 194 -6.34 -44.53 -3.59
CA PHE A 194 -4.94 -44.57 -3.99
C PHE A 194 -4.02 -44.85 -2.80
N ALA A 195 -2.96 -45.65 -3.05
CA ALA A 195 -1.99 -46.00 -2.01
C ALA A 195 -0.84 -44.98 -1.86
N GLY A 196 -0.73 -43.98 -2.71
CA GLY A 196 0.34 -42.96 -2.65
C GLY A 196 1.75 -43.48 -2.94
N THR A 197 1.88 -44.65 -3.57
CA THR A 197 3.17 -45.33 -3.81
C THR A 197 4.15 -44.52 -4.63
N CYS A 198 3.66 -43.75 -5.63
CA CYS A 198 4.52 -42.92 -6.46
C CYS A 198 5.15 -41.76 -5.69
N TYR A 199 4.43 -41.19 -4.72
CA TYR A 199 4.96 -40.11 -3.86
C TYR A 199 6.02 -40.67 -2.90
N ARG A 200 5.76 -41.82 -2.25
CA ARG A 200 6.76 -42.49 -1.40
C ARG A 200 8.00 -42.88 -2.20
N ALA A 201 7.83 -43.41 -3.42
CA ALA A 201 8.95 -43.77 -4.30
C ALA A 201 9.72 -42.51 -4.80
N ALA A 202 9.10 -41.33 -4.79
CA ALA A 202 9.75 -40.05 -5.10
C ALA A 202 10.22 -39.31 -3.81
N ASN A 203 10.41 -40.02 -2.70
CA ASN A 203 10.89 -39.50 -1.40
C ASN A 203 10.01 -38.40 -0.77
N TRP A 204 8.71 -38.42 -1.02
CA TRP A 204 7.77 -37.56 -0.30
C TRP A 204 7.45 -38.15 1.08
N THR A 205 7.43 -37.31 2.09
CA THR A 205 7.17 -37.70 3.48
C THR A 205 5.67 -37.64 3.77
N TRP A 206 5.10 -38.73 4.25
CA TRP A 206 3.74 -38.76 4.82
C TRP A 206 3.72 -38.06 6.16
N VAL A 207 2.83 -37.08 6.36
CA VAL A 207 2.78 -36.25 7.58
C VAL A 207 1.46 -36.35 8.33
N GLY A 208 0.51 -37.12 7.84
CA GLY A 208 -0.77 -37.33 8.49
C GLY A 208 -1.95 -37.34 7.52
N VAL A 209 -3.12 -37.03 8.04
CA VAL A 209 -4.38 -37.04 7.26
C VAL A 209 -5.08 -35.69 7.31
N SER A 210 -5.90 -35.39 6.31
CA SER A 210 -6.82 -34.27 6.33
C SER A 210 -8.07 -34.59 7.14
N THR A 211 -8.72 -33.57 7.72
CA THR A 211 -9.94 -33.74 8.55
C THR A 211 -11.20 -34.13 7.75
N GLY A 212 -11.13 -34.17 6.43
CA GLY A 212 -12.29 -34.47 5.57
C GLY A 212 -13.38 -33.39 5.54
N GLN A 213 -13.23 -32.27 6.24
CA GLN A 213 -14.15 -31.14 6.19
C GLN A 213 -13.84 -30.27 4.96
N GLY A 214 -14.57 -30.49 3.87
CA GLY A 214 -14.49 -29.64 2.68
C GLY A 214 -15.25 -28.33 2.87
N ARG A 215 -14.99 -27.31 2.01
CA ARG A 215 -15.65 -26.01 2.00
C ARG A 215 -17.19 -26.03 1.94
N ARG A 216 -17.83 -27.18 1.60
CA ARG A 216 -19.27 -27.32 1.42
C ARG A 216 -19.98 -28.20 2.46
N GLY A 217 -19.29 -28.65 3.50
CA GLY A 217 -19.95 -29.45 4.55
C GLY A 217 -20.37 -30.88 4.15
N ASP A 218 -20.26 -31.24 2.89
CA ASP A 218 -20.66 -32.53 2.36
C ASP A 218 -19.47 -33.49 2.47
N GLY A 219 -19.52 -34.46 3.38
CA GLY A 219 -18.64 -35.59 3.61
C GLY A 219 -17.41 -35.76 2.71
N ALA A 220 -16.47 -34.86 2.77
CA ALA A 220 -15.25 -34.95 1.97
C ALA A 220 -14.40 -36.12 2.45
N SER A 221 -13.90 -36.92 1.51
CA SER A 221 -13.07 -38.09 1.82
C SER A 221 -11.78 -37.69 2.58
N ILE A 222 -11.40 -38.49 3.57
CA ILE A 222 -10.12 -38.34 4.28
C ILE A 222 -8.99 -38.60 3.29
N LYS A 223 -7.97 -37.73 3.31
CA LYS A 223 -6.82 -37.81 2.41
C LYS A 223 -5.53 -37.90 3.18
N ASP A 224 -4.63 -38.75 2.73
CA ASP A 224 -3.24 -38.78 3.18
C ASP A 224 -2.50 -37.56 2.67
N VAL A 225 -1.76 -36.87 3.54
CA VAL A 225 -1.00 -35.67 3.23
C VAL A 225 0.47 -36.01 3.11
N TYR A 226 1.04 -35.72 1.95
CA TYR A 226 2.47 -35.91 1.68
C TYR A 226 3.13 -34.55 1.40
N MET A 227 4.38 -34.43 1.88
CA MET A 227 5.18 -33.23 1.76
C MET A 227 6.54 -33.54 1.10
N ARG A 228 7.03 -32.58 0.31
CA ARG A 228 8.38 -32.66 -0.29
C ARG A 228 9.08 -31.31 -0.26
N PRO A 229 10.16 -31.18 0.51
CA PRO A 229 11.01 -29.99 0.49
C PRO A 229 11.67 -29.79 -0.88
N LEU A 230 11.75 -28.52 -1.30
CA LEU A 230 12.45 -28.07 -2.52
C LEU A 230 13.84 -27.50 -2.20
N GLU A 231 14.07 -27.11 -0.93
CA GLU A 231 15.32 -26.52 -0.44
C GLU A 231 15.70 -27.10 0.91
N GLY A 232 17.00 -27.13 1.23
CA GLY A 232 17.48 -27.68 2.50
C GLY A 232 17.08 -26.89 3.74
N ASN A 233 16.88 -25.57 3.60
CA ASN A 233 16.49 -24.63 4.66
C ASN A 233 14.98 -24.30 4.68
N TRP A 234 14.16 -25.12 4.02
CA TRP A 234 12.72 -24.90 3.83
C TRP A 234 11.98 -24.59 5.13
N GLN A 235 12.31 -25.29 6.23
CA GLN A 235 11.65 -25.11 7.53
C GLN A 235 11.98 -23.73 8.12
N GLN A 236 13.24 -23.31 8.04
CA GLN A 236 13.66 -21.99 8.47
C GLN A 236 12.94 -20.90 7.67
N SER A 237 12.83 -21.09 6.33
CA SER A 237 12.10 -20.16 5.43
C SER A 237 10.61 -20.08 5.79
N LEU A 238 9.97 -21.21 6.13
CA LEU A 238 8.53 -21.25 6.46
C LEU A 238 8.24 -20.80 7.89
N CYS A 239 9.12 -21.09 8.86
CA CYS A 239 8.98 -20.70 10.27
C CYS A 239 9.54 -19.30 10.54
N ARG A 240 10.12 -18.63 9.52
CA ARG A 240 10.66 -17.28 9.66
C ARG A 240 9.53 -16.33 10.02
N GLU A 241 9.52 -15.91 11.26
CA GLU A 241 8.72 -14.79 11.70
C GLU A 241 9.27 -13.51 11.07
N ALA A 242 8.43 -12.49 10.94
CA ALA A 242 8.86 -11.21 10.37
C ALA A 242 10.19 -10.76 10.97
N ASP A 243 11.11 -10.32 10.14
CA ASP A 243 12.26 -9.54 10.59
C ASP A 243 11.73 -8.45 11.54
N GLY A 244 12.45 -8.11 12.59
CA GLY A 244 12.04 -7.19 13.67
C GLY A 244 11.34 -5.90 13.23
N LYS A 245 11.44 -5.53 11.93
CA LYS A 245 10.74 -4.42 11.27
C LYS A 245 9.21 -4.48 11.35
N ILE A 246 8.58 -5.68 11.26
CA ILE A 246 7.12 -5.79 11.37
C ILE A 246 6.69 -5.77 12.85
N ARG A 247 7.48 -6.34 13.76
CA ARG A 247 7.26 -6.17 15.21
C ARG A 247 7.29 -4.70 15.62
N VAL A 248 8.18 -3.93 15.01
CA VAL A 248 8.32 -2.48 15.23
C VAL A 248 7.09 -1.73 14.71
N LEU A 249 6.54 -2.11 13.55
CA LEU A 249 5.31 -1.52 13.00
C LEU A 249 4.07 -1.91 13.81
N GLU A 250 4.00 -3.15 14.32
CA GLU A 250 2.91 -3.60 15.21
C GLU A 250 2.99 -2.93 16.59
N ALA A 251 4.18 -2.75 17.16
CA ALA A 251 4.38 -2.05 18.43
C ALA A 251 4.08 -0.54 18.35
N ALA A 252 4.12 0.05 17.14
CA ALA A 252 3.77 1.45 16.91
C ALA A 252 2.26 1.70 16.80
N LEU A 253 1.42 0.65 16.85
CA LEU A 253 -0.03 0.78 16.74
C LEU A 253 -0.67 0.85 18.13
N PRO A 254 -1.65 1.74 18.34
CA PRO A 254 -2.41 1.75 19.59
C PRO A 254 -3.19 0.44 19.75
N PRO A 255 -3.34 -0.07 20.98
CA PRO A 255 -3.88 -1.40 21.25
C PRO A 255 -5.35 -1.60 20.86
N GLU A 256 -6.14 -0.54 20.77
CA GLU A 256 -7.56 -0.58 20.37
C GLU A 256 -8.00 0.62 19.52
N PRO A 257 -9.04 0.47 18.65
CA PRO A 257 -9.45 1.53 17.70
C PRO A 257 -9.90 2.83 18.33
N ARG A 258 -10.55 2.78 19.49
CA ARG A 258 -11.00 3.98 20.21
C ARG A 258 -9.87 4.67 20.95
N ASP A 259 -8.87 3.91 21.36
CA ASP A 259 -7.74 4.42 22.13
C ASP A 259 -6.76 5.22 21.27
N TRP A 260 -6.82 5.10 19.92
CA TRP A 260 -5.93 5.86 19.05
C TRP A 260 -6.14 7.38 19.21
N ILE A 261 -7.39 7.85 19.37
CA ILE A 261 -7.67 9.29 19.53
C ILE A 261 -7.12 9.78 20.87
N GLU A 262 -7.31 8.99 21.93
CA GLU A 262 -6.73 9.25 23.23
C GLU A 262 -5.21 9.22 23.19
N ALA A 263 -4.62 8.24 22.51
CA ALA A 263 -3.16 8.12 22.35
C ALA A 263 -2.55 9.29 21.57
N GLU A 264 -3.25 9.81 20.56
CA GLU A 264 -2.76 10.92 19.72
C GLU A 264 -3.06 12.31 20.32
N LEU A 265 -4.16 12.49 21.02
CA LEU A 265 -4.67 13.81 21.41
C LEU A 265 -5.01 13.94 22.89
N GLY A 266 -5.04 12.84 23.65
CA GLY A 266 -5.44 12.87 25.08
C GLY A 266 -4.52 13.68 25.97
N GLY A 267 -3.25 13.84 25.55
CA GLY A 267 -2.27 14.70 26.23
C GLY A 267 -2.37 16.20 25.93
N ALA A 268 -3.38 16.67 25.18
CA ALA A 268 -3.54 18.08 24.84
C ALA A 268 -3.84 18.91 26.09
N ASP A 269 -2.93 19.82 26.40
CA ASP A 269 -3.06 20.73 27.56
C ASP A 269 -3.63 22.10 27.11
N MET A 270 -4.89 22.32 27.41
CA MET A 270 -5.61 23.59 27.17
C MET A 270 -6.05 24.24 28.49
N GLY A 271 -5.46 23.78 29.62
CA GLY A 271 -5.80 24.30 30.97
C GLY A 271 -7.20 23.91 31.48
N ASP A 272 -7.96 23.07 30.75
CA ASP A 272 -9.28 22.59 31.15
C ASP A 272 -9.56 21.20 30.53
N ALA A 273 -9.63 20.17 31.35
CA ALA A 273 -9.89 18.79 30.93
C ALA A 273 -11.19 18.60 30.10
N ARG A 274 -12.16 19.49 30.26
CA ARG A 274 -13.40 19.46 29.44
C ARG A 274 -13.11 19.84 27.98
N LEU A 275 -12.11 20.69 27.73
CA LEU A 275 -11.68 21.03 26.38
C LEU A 275 -11.00 19.83 25.75
N THR A 276 -10.10 19.14 26.47
CA THR A 276 -9.48 17.89 25.99
C THR A 276 -10.52 16.82 25.67
N ALA A 277 -11.48 16.57 26.58
CA ALA A 277 -12.57 15.63 26.29
C ALA A 277 -13.41 16.05 25.07
N ARG A 278 -13.61 17.35 24.86
CA ARG A 278 -14.32 17.86 23.67
C ARG A 278 -13.51 17.68 22.40
N LEU A 279 -12.19 17.89 22.45
CA LEU A 279 -11.28 17.62 21.33
C LEU A 279 -11.40 16.16 20.87
N LEU A 280 -11.33 15.19 21.79
CA LEU A 280 -11.44 13.77 21.48
C LEU A 280 -12.78 13.43 20.80
N GLN A 281 -13.89 14.00 21.33
CA GLN A 281 -15.22 13.80 20.74
C GLN A 281 -15.32 14.37 19.31
N ILE A 282 -14.79 15.57 19.06
CA ILE A 282 -14.81 16.19 17.73
C ILE A 282 -13.97 15.36 16.76
N THR A 283 -12.77 14.95 17.17
CA THR A 283 -11.88 14.14 16.35
C THR A 283 -12.53 12.81 15.95
N GLY A 284 -13.21 12.14 16.89
CA GLY A 284 -13.96 10.91 16.60
C GLY A 284 -15.03 11.13 15.52
N LYS A 285 -15.79 12.23 15.64
CA LYS A 285 -16.82 12.57 14.65
C LYS A 285 -16.27 12.94 13.27
N PHE A 286 -15.14 13.61 13.23
CA PHE A 286 -14.46 13.93 11.96
C PHE A 286 -13.86 12.66 11.32
N TYR A 287 -13.32 11.75 12.11
CA TYR A 287 -12.82 10.47 11.60
C TYR A 287 -13.92 9.56 11.07
N GLU A 288 -15.08 9.48 11.76
CA GLU A 288 -16.25 8.72 11.30
C GLU A 288 -16.79 9.23 9.94
N LYS A 289 -16.82 10.56 9.75
CA LYS A 289 -17.37 11.23 8.56
C LYS A 289 -16.41 12.31 8.02
N PRO A 290 -15.27 11.92 7.46
CA PRO A 290 -14.22 12.89 7.12
C PRO A 290 -14.66 13.96 6.13
N THR A 291 -15.48 13.59 5.13
CA THR A 291 -15.97 14.51 4.08
C THR A 291 -17.15 15.39 4.52
N ALA A 292 -17.69 15.17 5.72
CA ALA A 292 -18.86 15.90 6.18
C ALA A 292 -18.49 17.28 6.73
N ASN A 293 -19.36 18.28 6.55
CA ASN A 293 -19.22 19.54 7.25
C ASN A 293 -19.44 19.36 8.76
N ILE A 294 -19.07 20.37 9.57
CA ILE A 294 -19.11 20.28 11.04
C ILE A 294 -20.50 19.87 11.57
N PRO A 295 -21.61 20.49 11.13
CA PRO A 295 -22.96 20.06 11.56
C PRO A 295 -23.29 18.62 11.20
N GLN A 296 -22.97 18.18 10.00
CA GLN A 296 -23.22 16.81 9.53
C GLN A 296 -22.35 15.77 10.28
N ALA A 297 -21.07 16.07 10.50
CA ALA A 297 -20.17 15.20 11.25
C ALA A 297 -20.65 15.06 12.71
N CYS A 298 -21.02 16.16 13.35
CA CYS A 298 -21.49 16.17 14.74
C CYS A 298 -22.85 15.49 14.95
N GLY A 299 -23.69 15.39 13.93
CA GLY A 299 -24.97 14.67 13.97
C GLY A 299 -26.09 15.28 14.84
N SER A 300 -25.81 16.33 15.58
CA SER A 300 -26.82 17.07 16.38
C SER A 300 -26.48 18.54 16.53
N VAL A 301 -27.52 19.37 16.70
CA VAL A 301 -27.37 20.83 16.87
C VAL A 301 -26.54 21.17 18.13
N GLN A 302 -26.73 20.40 19.22
CA GLN A 302 -25.98 20.60 20.46
C GLN A 302 -24.49 20.28 20.27
N ALA A 303 -24.15 19.16 19.61
CA ALA A 303 -22.78 18.78 19.37
C ALA A 303 -22.08 19.75 18.39
N ALA A 304 -22.77 20.20 17.34
CA ALA A 304 -22.28 21.21 16.42
C ALA A 304 -21.97 22.54 17.12
N LYS A 305 -22.90 23.04 17.94
CA LYS A 305 -22.69 24.26 18.77
C LYS A 305 -21.50 24.09 19.72
N ALA A 306 -21.33 22.90 20.30
CA ALA A 306 -20.21 22.61 21.20
C ALA A 306 -18.87 22.58 20.44
N ALA A 307 -18.85 22.07 19.21
CA ALA A 307 -17.67 22.09 18.35
C ALA A 307 -17.28 23.52 17.94
N TYR A 308 -18.25 24.34 17.51
CA TYR A 308 -17.97 25.76 17.19
C TYR A 308 -17.45 26.54 18.41
N ARG A 309 -18.05 26.35 19.62
CA ARG A 309 -17.56 26.97 20.87
C ARG A 309 -16.16 26.49 21.25
N PHE A 310 -15.82 25.25 20.95
CA PHE A 310 -14.47 24.72 21.16
C PHE A 310 -13.48 25.42 20.26
N LEU A 311 -13.76 25.50 18.95
CA LEU A 311 -12.88 26.13 17.95
C LEU A 311 -12.70 27.63 18.19
N ASP A 312 -13.68 28.29 18.82
CA ASP A 312 -13.71 29.73 19.15
C ASP A 312 -13.08 30.07 20.51
N ASN A 313 -12.71 29.07 21.30
CA ASN A 313 -12.21 29.30 22.64
C ASN A 313 -10.78 29.80 22.61
N GLU A 314 -10.49 30.95 23.23
CA GLU A 314 -9.18 31.58 23.30
C GLU A 314 -8.09 30.70 23.94
N LYS A 315 -8.45 29.67 24.71
CA LYS A 315 -7.54 28.70 25.30
C LYS A 315 -7.18 27.56 24.33
N VAL A 316 -7.89 27.46 23.20
CA VAL A 316 -7.67 26.42 22.20
C VAL A 316 -6.77 26.97 21.12
N GLU A 317 -5.55 26.48 21.12
CA GLU A 317 -4.54 26.81 20.12
C GLU A 317 -4.19 25.53 19.34
N TRP A 318 -4.09 25.64 18.01
CA TRP A 318 -3.73 24.51 17.15
C TRP A 318 -2.41 23.84 17.54
N THR A 319 -1.48 24.60 18.10
CA THR A 319 -0.21 24.08 18.64
C THR A 319 -0.42 23.15 19.84
N ALA A 320 -1.34 23.50 20.74
CA ALA A 320 -1.71 22.67 21.88
C ALA A 320 -2.46 21.40 21.44
N ILE A 321 -3.26 21.48 20.37
CA ILE A 321 -3.93 20.31 19.78
C ILE A 321 -2.91 19.32 19.21
N LEU A 322 -1.89 19.81 18.49
CA LEU A 322 -0.91 18.95 17.80
C LEU A 322 0.24 18.46 18.71
N ALA A 323 0.51 19.12 19.83
CA ALA A 323 1.64 18.76 20.70
C ALA A 323 1.65 17.28 21.13
N PRO A 324 0.53 16.65 21.57
CA PRO A 324 0.55 15.23 21.91
C PRO A 324 0.71 14.33 20.68
N HIS A 325 0.21 14.70 19.50
CA HIS A 325 0.45 13.96 18.26
C HIS A 325 1.93 13.97 17.89
N TYR A 326 2.63 15.10 18.06
CA TYR A 326 4.09 15.17 17.86
C TYR A 326 4.83 14.26 18.84
N ALA A 327 4.40 14.22 20.11
CA ALA A 327 4.99 13.32 21.11
C ALA A 327 4.77 11.84 20.77
N ALA A 328 3.56 11.48 20.32
CA ALA A 328 3.24 10.14 19.85
C ALA A 328 4.04 9.77 18.59
N THR A 329 4.23 10.72 17.68
CA THR A 329 5.09 10.55 16.49
C THR A 329 6.53 10.31 16.89
N GLU A 330 7.07 11.09 17.85
CA GLU A 330 8.42 10.91 18.38
C GLU A 330 8.61 9.53 19.03
N ALA A 331 7.60 9.01 19.73
CA ALA A 331 7.64 7.66 20.28
C ALA A 331 7.76 6.60 19.17
N ARG A 332 6.99 6.72 18.07
CA ARG A 332 7.10 5.83 16.90
C ARG A 332 8.44 5.94 16.19
N ILE A 333 9.02 7.14 16.12
CA ILE A 333 10.36 7.39 15.55
C ILE A 333 11.45 6.63 16.31
N ARG A 334 11.40 6.60 17.64
CA ARG A 334 12.41 5.92 18.48
C ARG A 334 12.51 4.42 18.21
N GLU A 335 11.50 3.81 17.64
CA GLU A 335 11.45 2.38 17.29
C GLU A 335 12.03 2.11 15.89
N GLN A 336 12.55 3.12 15.18
CA GLN A 336 13.10 3.01 13.83
C GLN A 336 14.61 3.28 13.82
N ASP A 337 15.35 2.59 12.93
CA ASP A 337 16.76 2.89 12.69
C ASP A 337 16.92 4.15 11.84
N VAL A 338 16.04 4.32 10.82
CA VAL A 338 16.03 5.46 9.90
C VAL A 338 14.61 5.95 9.69
N VAL A 339 14.42 7.26 9.77
CA VAL A 339 13.13 7.93 9.50
C VAL A 339 13.31 9.03 8.46
N LEU A 340 12.42 9.05 7.49
CA LEU A 340 12.37 10.04 6.42
C LEU A 340 11.37 11.13 6.80
N ALA A 341 11.84 12.37 6.98
CA ALA A 341 11.03 13.53 7.33
C ALA A 341 10.81 14.39 6.07
N ALA A 342 9.73 14.14 5.36
CA ALA A 342 9.37 14.88 4.15
C ALA A 342 8.74 16.21 4.52
N GLN A 343 9.29 17.31 4.01
CA GLN A 343 8.73 18.65 4.09
C GLN A 343 8.04 19.01 2.77
N ASP A 344 6.90 19.68 2.85
CA ASP A 344 6.23 20.23 1.67
C ASP A 344 5.34 21.42 2.03
N THR A 345 4.96 22.20 1.01
CA THR A 345 4.08 23.35 1.18
C THR A 345 2.80 23.16 0.37
N THR A 346 1.66 23.34 1.00
CA THR A 346 0.38 23.36 0.31
C THR A 346 -0.40 24.65 0.63
N THR A 347 -1.27 25.07 -0.26
CA THR A 347 -2.17 26.21 -0.06
C THR A 347 -3.58 25.72 0.18
N LEU A 348 -4.31 26.31 1.09
CA LEU A 348 -5.74 26.06 1.30
C LEU A 348 -6.53 27.24 0.79
N ASN A 349 -7.41 27.00 -0.18
CA ASN A 349 -8.17 28.03 -0.88
C ASN A 349 -9.53 28.24 -0.21
N TYR A 350 -9.72 29.41 0.38
CA TYR A 350 -10.97 29.84 1.02
C TYR A 350 -11.63 31.03 0.30
N SER A 351 -11.31 31.27 -0.98
CA SER A 351 -11.88 32.40 -1.76
C SER A 351 -13.40 32.36 -1.87
N THR A 352 -14.01 31.19 -1.72
CA THR A 352 -15.47 31.00 -1.71
C THR A 352 -16.11 31.35 -0.36
N HIS A 353 -15.33 31.74 0.64
CA HIS A 353 -15.76 32.08 1.99
C HIS A 353 -15.56 33.59 2.28
N PRO A 354 -16.36 34.48 1.70
CA PRO A 354 -16.09 35.91 1.69
C PRO A 354 -16.19 36.57 3.09
N HIS A 355 -16.77 35.88 4.06
CA HIS A 355 -16.94 36.38 5.43
C HIS A 355 -15.86 35.88 6.39
N THR A 356 -14.90 35.07 5.92
CA THR A 356 -13.81 34.58 6.76
C THR A 356 -12.72 35.63 6.90
N GLU A 357 -12.48 36.09 8.10
CA GLU A 357 -11.45 37.09 8.42
C GLU A 357 -10.05 36.47 8.57
N GLY A 358 -9.00 37.27 8.34
CA GLY A 358 -7.60 36.88 8.57
C GLY A 358 -7.02 35.97 7.47
N LEU A 359 -7.65 35.89 6.29
CA LEU A 359 -7.09 35.23 5.11
C LEU A 359 -6.14 36.13 4.36
N GLY A 360 -5.21 35.55 3.58
CA GLY A 360 -4.27 36.27 2.71
C GLY A 360 -4.15 35.66 1.33
N PRO A 361 -3.50 36.33 0.38
CA PRO A 361 -3.31 35.83 -0.98
C PRO A 361 -2.44 34.58 -1.01
N ILE A 362 -2.92 33.53 -1.67
CA ILE A 362 -2.20 32.24 -1.77
C ILE A 362 -1.45 32.06 -3.10
N CYS A 363 -1.69 32.95 -4.07
CA CYS A 363 -0.99 33.00 -5.36
C CYS A 363 -0.86 34.45 -5.81
N ASP A 364 -0.28 34.69 -6.99
CA ASP A 364 -0.10 36.04 -7.55
C ASP A 364 -1.41 36.79 -7.79
N ASN A 365 -2.52 36.07 -7.93
CA ASN A 365 -3.85 36.68 -7.96
C ASN A 365 -4.31 37.06 -6.54
N LYS A 366 -4.31 38.34 -6.22
CA LYS A 366 -4.68 38.86 -4.88
C LYS A 366 -6.11 38.55 -4.44
N HIS A 367 -6.99 38.13 -5.34
CA HIS A 367 -8.37 37.74 -5.05
C HIS A 367 -8.52 36.28 -4.65
N VAL A 368 -7.47 35.47 -4.81
CA VAL A 368 -7.45 34.08 -4.35
C VAL A 368 -6.90 34.05 -2.93
N LEU A 369 -7.82 33.97 -1.97
CA LEU A 369 -7.53 34.11 -0.55
C LEU A 369 -7.51 32.74 0.17
N GLY A 370 -6.65 32.62 1.16
CA GLY A 370 -6.57 31.38 1.94
C GLY A 370 -5.45 31.37 2.97
N LEU A 371 -5.01 30.18 3.31
CA LEU A 371 -3.92 29.91 4.22
C LEU A 371 -2.81 29.14 3.50
N ILE A 372 -1.56 29.35 3.91
CA ILE A 372 -0.41 28.56 3.49
C ILE A 372 -0.06 27.63 4.64
N VAL A 373 0.14 26.37 4.29
CA VAL A 373 0.52 25.30 5.21
C VAL A 373 1.83 24.72 4.75
N HIS A 374 2.80 24.69 5.64
CA HIS A 374 4.06 23.98 5.45
C HIS A 374 4.20 22.98 6.59
N ASP A 375 4.29 21.71 6.26
CA ASP A 375 4.30 20.64 7.23
C ASP A 375 5.43 19.64 7.01
N THR A 376 5.75 18.89 8.05
CA THR A 376 6.73 17.81 8.02
C THR A 376 6.05 16.51 8.42
N MET A 377 5.89 15.63 7.44
CA MET A 377 5.38 14.27 7.63
C MET A 377 6.54 13.28 7.70
N THR A 378 6.49 12.38 8.68
CA THR A 378 7.52 11.36 8.84
C THR A 378 7.09 10.00 8.30
N PHE A 379 8.05 9.28 7.72
CA PHE A 379 7.84 7.97 7.10
C PHE A 379 8.93 6.98 7.53
N THR A 380 8.59 5.71 7.56
CA THR A 380 9.61 4.65 7.52
C THR A 380 10.28 4.60 6.14
N THR A 381 11.38 3.89 6.02
CA THR A 381 12.05 3.66 4.71
C THR A 381 11.18 2.91 3.71
N GLU A 382 10.17 2.18 4.18
CA GLU A 382 9.15 1.48 3.37
C GLU A 382 8.01 2.41 2.93
N GLY A 383 7.86 3.60 3.57
CA GLY A 383 6.85 4.60 3.22
C GLY A 383 5.60 4.59 4.10
N VAL A 384 5.66 3.95 5.28
CA VAL A 384 4.57 4.02 6.26
C VAL A 384 4.60 5.38 6.97
N PRO A 385 3.50 6.16 7.00
CA PRO A 385 3.46 7.47 7.64
C PRO A 385 3.42 7.33 9.16
N LEU A 386 4.47 7.78 9.85
CA LEU A 386 4.57 7.71 11.30
C LEU A 386 3.82 8.84 12.03
N GLY A 387 3.62 9.99 11.39
CA GLY A 387 2.93 11.16 11.91
C GLY A 387 3.62 12.46 11.53
N LEU A 388 3.02 13.57 11.95
CA LEU A 388 3.57 14.91 11.78
C LEU A 388 4.61 15.22 12.86
N LEU A 389 5.62 16.03 12.51
CA LEU A 389 6.60 16.58 13.46
C LEU A 389 6.56 18.10 13.56
N ASP A 390 6.13 18.77 12.51
CA ASP A 390 6.09 20.23 12.48
C ASP A 390 4.95 20.70 11.57
N LEU A 391 4.39 21.83 11.91
CA LEU A 391 3.39 22.55 11.14
C LEU A 391 3.64 24.06 11.25
N GLN A 392 3.63 24.72 10.13
CA GLN A 392 3.57 26.18 10.02
C GLN A 392 2.33 26.53 9.20
N CYS A 393 1.46 27.37 9.73
CA CYS A 393 0.24 27.81 9.09
C CYS A 393 0.12 29.34 9.19
N TRP A 394 0.00 30.02 8.05
CA TRP A 394 -0.08 31.47 8.02
C TRP A 394 -0.89 32.01 6.87
N ALA A 395 -1.35 33.26 7.02
CA ALA A 395 -1.91 34.07 5.93
C ALA A 395 -0.85 35.10 5.48
N ARG A 396 -0.66 35.27 4.18
CA ARG A 396 0.24 36.32 3.64
C ARG A 396 -0.39 37.70 3.87
N SER A 397 0.40 38.65 4.33
CA SER A 397 -0.03 40.06 4.43
C SER A 397 -0.05 40.79 3.07
N GLY A 398 0.57 40.20 2.04
CA GLY A 398 0.66 40.70 0.68
C GLY A 398 1.75 40.02 -0.13
N ILE A 399 1.79 40.27 -1.41
CA ILE A 399 2.82 39.78 -2.32
C ILE A 399 3.76 40.94 -2.63
N GLY A 400 4.97 40.97 -2.00
CA GLY A 400 6.00 41.97 -2.27
C GLY A 400 6.62 41.82 -3.67
N SER A 401 7.27 42.88 -4.17
CA SER A 401 8.01 42.82 -5.43
C SER A 401 9.16 41.81 -5.39
N SER A 402 9.62 41.37 -6.56
CA SER A 402 10.77 40.46 -6.65
C SER A 402 12.01 41.07 -6.02
N GLU A 403 12.26 42.34 -6.20
CA GLU A 403 13.44 43.06 -5.67
C GLU A 403 13.40 43.14 -4.16
N GLU A 404 12.25 43.48 -3.58
CA GLU A 404 12.07 43.47 -2.10
C GLU A 404 12.28 42.09 -1.50
N ARG A 405 11.78 41.04 -2.16
CA ARG A 405 12.00 39.64 -1.71
C ARG A 405 13.48 39.25 -1.76
N TYR A 406 14.24 39.71 -2.74
CA TYR A 406 15.66 39.36 -2.89
C TYR A 406 16.56 40.07 -1.87
N SER A 407 16.24 41.28 -1.43
CA SER A 407 17.06 42.07 -0.50
C SER A 407 16.92 41.66 0.98
N LYS A 408 15.82 40.99 1.36
CA LYS A 408 15.54 40.58 2.72
C LYS A 408 16.51 39.52 3.24
N PRO A 409 16.84 39.50 4.55
CA PRO A 409 17.50 38.37 5.18
C PRO A 409 16.64 37.09 5.08
N ILE A 410 17.25 35.91 5.29
CA ILE A 410 16.53 34.64 5.09
C ILE A 410 15.36 34.50 6.06
N GLU A 411 15.48 35.01 7.27
CA GLU A 411 14.47 34.97 8.33
C GLU A 411 13.17 35.70 7.98
N GLU A 412 13.24 36.66 7.05
CA GLU A 412 12.07 37.42 6.56
C GLU A 412 11.50 36.88 5.24
N LYS A 413 12.10 35.79 4.70
CA LYS A 413 11.66 35.17 3.45
C LYS A 413 10.77 33.97 3.75
N GLU A 414 9.80 33.71 2.87
CA GLU A 414 8.98 32.48 2.96
C GLU A 414 9.84 31.20 2.92
N SER A 415 11.01 31.23 2.27
CA SER A 415 11.93 30.09 2.24
C SER A 415 12.50 29.75 3.62
N PHE A 416 12.37 30.62 4.62
CA PHE A 416 12.77 30.34 6.00
C PHE A 416 11.98 29.19 6.64
N LYS A 417 10.75 28.93 6.15
CA LYS A 417 9.94 27.78 6.55
C LYS A 417 10.71 26.45 6.52
N TRP A 418 11.55 26.23 5.49
CA TRP A 418 12.35 25.02 5.34
C TRP A 418 13.38 24.87 6.48
N ILE A 419 13.99 25.96 6.89
CA ILE A 419 14.98 25.99 7.97
C ILE A 419 14.27 25.81 9.33
N GLN A 420 13.12 26.44 9.54
CA GLN A 420 12.35 26.29 10.78
C GLN A 420 11.93 24.82 10.97
N SER A 421 11.39 24.17 9.96
CA SER A 421 11.03 22.76 10.01
C SER A 421 12.27 21.86 10.16
N TYR A 422 13.40 22.18 9.50
CA TYR A 422 14.67 21.48 9.73
C TYR A 422 15.10 21.55 11.19
N ARG A 423 15.02 22.73 11.83
CA ARG A 423 15.34 22.92 13.25
C ARG A 423 14.41 22.09 14.15
N ALA A 424 13.12 22.06 13.86
CA ALA A 424 12.15 21.25 14.61
C ALA A 424 12.51 19.75 14.52
N VAL A 425 12.80 19.23 13.34
CA VAL A 425 13.24 17.83 13.15
C VAL A 425 14.57 17.57 13.85
N SER A 426 15.54 18.51 13.80
CA SER A 426 16.83 18.36 14.46
C SER A 426 16.72 18.34 15.99
N GLN A 427 15.74 19.04 16.57
CA GLN A 427 15.43 18.92 18.00
C GLN A 427 14.95 17.50 18.35
N VAL A 428 14.14 16.87 17.50
CA VAL A 428 13.72 15.47 17.67
C VAL A 428 14.92 14.54 17.49
N GLN A 429 15.79 14.77 16.50
CA GLN A 429 17.03 14.01 16.32
C GLN A 429 17.88 13.98 17.58
N ASN A 430 18.02 15.10 18.27
CA ASN A 430 18.78 15.19 19.53
C ASN A 430 18.19 14.33 20.65
N ARG A 431 16.87 14.12 20.65
CA ARG A 431 16.16 13.24 21.60
C ARG A 431 16.10 11.78 21.17
N CYS A 432 16.24 11.51 19.86
CA CYS A 432 16.17 10.18 19.25
C CYS A 432 17.54 9.76 18.68
N ARG A 433 18.60 9.73 19.50
CA ARG A 433 20.00 9.53 19.05
C ARG A 433 20.28 8.18 18.38
N LYS A 434 19.45 7.17 18.59
CA LYS A 434 19.60 5.84 17.97
C LYS A 434 18.97 5.78 16.58
N THR A 435 18.11 6.73 16.25
CA THR A 435 17.41 6.84 14.97
C THR A 435 18.09 7.91 14.13
N MET A 436 18.35 7.64 12.86
CA MET A 436 18.78 8.67 11.93
C MET A 436 17.56 9.31 11.27
N LEU A 437 17.32 10.61 11.51
CA LEU A 437 16.31 11.36 10.77
C LEU A 437 16.93 12.00 9.53
N VAL A 438 16.25 11.84 8.39
CA VAL A 438 16.64 12.39 7.09
C VAL A 438 15.55 13.34 6.60
N VAL A 439 15.83 14.64 6.64
CA VAL A 439 14.92 15.67 6.11
C VAL A 439 14.97 15.65 4.60
N MET A 440 13.80 15.52 3.98
CA MET A 440 13.65 15.53 2.53
C MET A 440 12.89 16.77 2.08
N GLY A 441 13.40 17.40 1.03
CA GLY A 441 12.74 18.56 0.39
C GLY A 441 12.76 18.44 -1.12
N ASP A 442 11.84 19.15 -1.75
CA ASP A 442 11.79 19.30 -3.20
C ASP A 442 12.78 20.40 -3.68
N ARG A 443 12.59 20.87 -4.92
CA ARG A 443 13.44 21.93 -5.53
C ARG A 443 13.35 23.27 -4.79
N GLU A 444 12.25 23.57 -4.10
CA GLU A 444 12.13 24.79 -3.32
C GLU A 444 13.08 24.81 -2.11
N ALA A 445 13.27 23.64 -1.49
CA ALA A 445 14.18 23.44 -0.37
C ALA A 445 15.66 23.56 -0.73
N ASP A 446 16.01 23.61 -2.02
CA ASP A 446 17.40 23.73 -2.49
C ASP A 446 17.98 25.12 -2.21
N ILE A 447 18.06 25.53 -0.96
CA ILE A 447 18.68 26.76 -0.49
C ILE A 447 20.01 26.44 0.22
N HIS A 448 21.03 27.30 0.02
CA HIS A 448 22.36 27.05 0.62
C HIS A 448 22.29 27.05 2.14
N GLU A 449 21.46 27.89 2.71
CA GLU A 449 21.31 28.09 4.14
C GLU A 449 20.87 26.82 4.89
N ILE A 450 20.07 25.94 4.29
CA ILE A 450 19.66 24.70 4.96
C ILE A 450 20.86 23.74 5.12
N PHE A 451 21.75 23.69 4.12
CA PHE A 451 22.98 22.91 4.20
C PHE A 451 23.98 23.51 5.19
N ALA A 452 24.11 24.86 5.22
CA ALA A 452 24.93 25.55 6.17
C ALA A 452 24.42 25.35 7.62
N GLU A 453 23.12 25.38 7.84
CA GLU A 453 22.49 25.10 9.13
C GLU A 453 22.79 23.67 9.60
N GLN A 454 22.70 22.68 8.70
CA GLN A 454 23.02 21.28 8.99
C GLN A 454 24.53 21.14 9.35
N ALA A 455 25.40 21.78 8.59
CA ALA A 455 26.84 21.74 8.86
C ALA A 455 27.22 22.36 10.24
N ALA A 456 26.42 23.34 10.68
CA ALA A 456 26.57 23.95 12.01
C ALA A 456 26.00 23.09 13.15
N MET A 457 25.24 22.03 12.83
CA MET A 457 24.60 21.10 13.78
C MET A 457 25.12 19.67 13.62
N PRO A 458 26.31 19.30 14.16
CA PRO A 458 26.92 17.98 13.93
C PRO A 458 26.03 16.78 14.32
N HIS A 459 25.09 16.99 15.25
CA HIS A 459 24.14 15.98 15.72
C HIS A 459 22.71 16.24 15.22
N GLY A 460 22.53 17.18 14.30
CA GLY A 460 21.24 17.47 13.66
C GLY A 460 20.81 16.38 12.69
N ALA A 461 19.57 16.51 12.19
CA ALA A 461 19.03 15.61 11.17
C ALA A 461 19.86 15.71 9.88
N GLN A 462 19.92 14.63 9.13
CA GLN A 462 20.54 14.57 7.81
C GLN A 462 19.64 15.19 6.74
N LEU A 463 20.22 15.54 5.59
CA LEU A 463 19.48 16.14 4.47
C LEU A 463 19.47 15.21 3.24
N LEU A 464 18.37 15.24 2.50
CA LEU A 464 18.22 14.66 1.17
C LEU A 464 17.31 15.58 0.34
N ILE A 465 17.91 16.50 -0.40
CA ILE A 465 17.23 17.59 -1.09
C ILE A 465 17.38 17.41 -2.61
N ARG A 466 16.31 17.62 -3.37
CA ARG A 466 16.38 17.66 -4.83
C ARG A 466 16.88 19.03 -5.28
N ALA A 467 17.98 19.06 -5.99
CA ALA A 467 18.56 20.29 -6.51
C ALA A 467 17.72 20.89 -7.65
N GLU A 468 17.68 22.22 -7.72
CA GLU A 468 17.00 22.99 -8.76
C GLU A 468 17.99 23.40 -9.86
N ARG A 469 17.79 22.88 -11.07
CA ARG A 469 18.70 23.11 -12.21
C ARG A 469 18.86 24.60 -12.56
N SER A 470 17.78 25.37 -12.49
CA SER A 470 17.78 26.79 -12.79
C SER A 470 18.64 27.65 -11.86
N ARG A 471 18.95 27.15 -10.67
CA ARG A 471 19.84 27.83 -9.70
C ARG A 471 21.31 27.78 -10.08
N ASN A 472 21.68 26.96 -11.08
CA ASN A 472 23.05 26.81 -11.60
C ASN A 472 24.08 26.68 -10.47
N ARG A 473 23.86 25.71 -9.56
CA ARG A 473 24.73 25.47 -8.42
C ARG A 473 26.17 25.24 -8.86
N GLN A 474 27.06 25.94 -8.18
CA GLN A 474 28.51 25.80 -8.36
C GLN A 474 29.06 24.95 -7.23
N VAL A 475 30.03 24.15 -7.56
CA VAL A 475 30.82 23.34 -6.63
C VAL A 475 32.29 23.74 -6.71
N LEU A 476 33.03 23.61 -5.62
CA LEU A 476 34.46 23.88 -5.56
C LEU A 476 35.22 22.59 -5.87
N ASP A 477 36.32 22.71 -6.60
CA ASP A 477 37.33 21.67 -6.77
C ASP A 477 38.43 21.78 -5.71
N GLU A 478 39.45 20.91 -5.81
CA GLU A 478 40.59 20.87 -4.88
C GLU A 478 41.47 22.14 -4.95
N GLU A 479 41.36 22.91 -6.04
CA GLU A 479 42.14 24.15 -6.27
C GLU A 479 41.34 25.44 -5.96
N ASP A 480 40.17 25.32 -5.27
CA ASP A 480 39.21 26.41 -5.03
C ASP A 480 38.62 27.03 -6.33
N SER A 481 38.87 26.44 -7.49
CA SER A 481 38.16 26.81 -8.71
C SER A 481 36.71 26.28 -8.64
N HIS A 482 35.84 26.68 -9.55
CA HIS A 482 34.45 26.28 -9.44
C HIS A 482 33.91 25.88 -10.80
N GLU A 483 33.09 24.83 -10.79
CA GLU A 483 32.36 24.34 -11.94
C GLU A 483 30.86 24.11 -11.64
N PRO A 484 30.01 24.10 -12.65
CA PRO A 484 28.60 23.80 -12.46
C PRO A 484 28.38 22.34 -12.04
N LEU A 485 27.47 22.12 -11.10
CA LEU A 485 27.18 20.80 -10.51
C LEU A 485 26.75 19.75 -11.55
N TRP A 486 25.88 20.09 -12.50
CA TRP A 486 25.38 19.12 -13.49
C TRP A 486 26.46 18.62 -14.43
N PRO A 487 27.26 19.47 -15.11
CA PRO A 487 28.38 19.01 -15.94
C PRO A 487 29.37 18.14 -15.20
N LEU A 488 29.70 18.45 -13.94
CA LEU A 488 30.57 17.63 -13.10
C LEU A 488 30.00 16.22 -12.92
N LEU A 489 28.70 16.10 -12.58
CA LEU A 489 28.06 14.80 -12.36
C LEU A 489 27.85 14.03 -13.67
N GLU A 490 27.57 14.70 -14.78
CA GLU A 490 27.41 14.09 -16.11
C GLU A 490 28.71 13.47 -16.62
N GLN A 491 29.88 13.97 -16.20
CA GLN A 491 31.19 13.41 -16.50
C GLN A 491 31.56 12.20 -15.62
N GLN A 492 30.88 12.00 -14.49
CA GLN A 492 31.18 10.85 -13.63
C GLN A 492 30.77 9.52 -14.29
N PRO A 493 31.47 8.41 -14.00
CA PRO A 493 31.08 7.11 -14.50
C PRO A 493 29.70 6.70 -13.98
N VAL A 494 28.93 6.02 -14.82
CA VAL A 494 27.66 5.38 -14.42
C VAL A 494 27.99 4.22 -13.47
N ILE A 495 27.51 4.30 -12.24
CA ILE A 495 27.72 3.26 -11.22
C ILE A 495 26.72 2.12 -11.29
N GLY A 496 25.64 2.28 -12.06
CA GLY A 496 24.62 1.28 -12.30
C GLY A 496 23.33 1.88 -12.83
N ASP A 497 22.47 1.00 -13.34
CA ASP A 497 21.14 1.34 -13.84
C ASP A 497 20.06 0.92 -12.85
N ARG A 498 19.00 1.69 -12.77
CA ARG A 498 17.86 1.40 -11.92
C ARG A 498 16.54 1.49 -12.68
N GLU A 499 15.76 0.43 -12.65
CA GLU A 499 14.37 0.47 -13.13
C GLU A 499 13.47 1.24 -12.14
N LEU A 500 12.66 2.13 -12.69
CA LEU A 500 11.61 2.85 -11.97
C LEU A 500 10.28 2.66 -12.69
N LEU A 501 9.25 2.25 -11.96
CA LEU A 501 7.89 2.26 -12.48
C LEU A 501 7.32 3.67 -12.36
N VAL A 502 7.09 4.32 -13.49
CA VAL A 502 6.46 5.64 -13.57
C VAL A 502 4.95 5.43 -13.59
N PRO A 503 4.20 5.90 -12.59
CA PRO A 503 2.76 5.71 -12.53
C PRO A 503 2.05 6.49 -13.66
N PRO A 504 0.81 6.10 -14.03
CA PRO A 504 0.02 6.84 -14.99
C PRO A 504 -0.37 8.21 -14.42
N SER A 505 -0.49 9.21 -15.29
CA SER A 505 -1.09 10.50 -14.99
C SER A 505 -2.16 10.83 -16.04
N GLU A 506 -2.89 11.94 -15.87
CA GLU A 506 -3.93 12.37 -16.82
C GLU A 506 -3.44 12.40 -18.29
N HIS A 507 -2.17 12.73 -18.49
CA HIS A 507 -1.56 12.86 -19.83
C HIS A 507 -0.47 11.80 -20.13
N ARG A 508 -0.29 10.78 -19.26
CA ARG A 508 0.80 9.82 -19.40
C ARG A 508 0.38 8.40 -18.96
N LYS A 509 0.60 7.41 -19.81
CA LYS A 509 0.44 5.98 -19.45
C LYS A 509 1.55 5.54 -18.49
N ALA A 510 1.24 4.56 -17.64
CA ALA A 510 2.27 3.91 -16.83
C ALA A 510 3.37 3.34 -17.73
N ARG A 511 4.63 3.53 -17.33
CA ARG A 511 5.78 3.00 -18.05
C ARG A 511 6.92 2.61 -17.11
N LYS A 512 7.80 1.76 -17.57
CA LYS A 512 9.09 1.52 -16.92
C LYS A 512 10.10 2.49 -17.48
N ALA A 513 10.83 3.19 -16.62
CA ALA A 513 11.95 4.03 -16.95
C ALA A 513 13.23 3.38 -16.40
N VAL A 514 14.30 3.45 -17.16
CA VAL A 514 15.64 3.02 -16.72
C VAL A 514 16.48 4.26 -16.47
N LEU A 515 16.99 4.41 -15.25
CA LEU A 515 17.77 5.56 -14.83
C LEU A 515 19.24 5.16 -14.71
N ALA A 516 20.12 5.80 -15.48
CA ALA A 516 21.57 5.74 -15.25
C ALA A 516 21.90 6.59 -14.01
N VAL A 517 22.63 6.01 -13.07
CA VAL A 517 22.96 6.65 -11.79
C VAL A 517 24.44 6.96 -11.71
N ARG A 518 24.76 8.20 -11.31
CA ARG A 518 26.09 8.72 -11.06
C ARG A 518 26.17 9.34 -9.67
N THR A 519 27.33 9.39 -9.07
CA THR A 519 27.54 10.00 -7.75
C THR A 519 28.94 10.59 -7.64
N ALA A 520 29.04 11.66 -6.86
CA ALA A 520 30.32 12.24 -6.45
C ALA A 520 30.19 12.95 -5.10
N PRO A 521 31.23 12.97 -4.26
CA PRO A 521 31.36 13.94 -3.19
C PRO A 521 31.60 15.34 -3.83
N VAL A 522 30.93 16.34 -3.32
CA VAL A 522 31.04 17.73 -3.83
C VAL A 522 31.04 18.73 -2.69
N VAL A 523 31.68 19.87 -2.90
CA VAL A 523 31.65 20.99 -1.95
C VAL A 523 30.81 22.10 -2.55
N LEU A 524 29.63 22.36 -2.00
CA LEU A 524 28.72 23.40 -2.47
C LEU A 524 29.30 24.78 -2.24
N LYS A 525 29.48 25.56 -3.31
CA LYS A 525 29.91 26.96 -3.19
C LYS A 525 28.75 27.84 -2.73
N PRO A 526 28.97 28.80 -1.81
CA PRO A 526 27.94 29.74 -1.41
C PRO A 526 27.49 30.61 -2.60
N PRO A 527 26.23 31.05 -2.63
CA PRO A 527 25.74 31.96 -3.66
C PRO A 527 26.55 33.28 -3.68
N LYS A 528 26.78 33.84 -4.88
CA LYS A 528 27.54 35.10 -5.04
C LYS A 528 27.06 36.25 -4.15
N ARG A 529 25.75 36.29 -3.86
CA ARG A 529 25.15 37.33 -2.99
C ARG A 529 25.29 37.06 -1.48
N LYS A 530 25.81 35.89 -1.09
CA LYS A 530 25.96 35.45 0.30
C LYS A 530 27.35 34.86 0.53
N PRO A 531 28.43 35.63 0.22
CA PRO A 531 29.82 35.16 0.31
C PRO A 531 30.27 34.91 1.75
N HIS A 532 29.51 35.37 2.74
CA HIS A 532 29.74 35.13 4.17
C HIS A 532 29.38 33.72 4.64
N LEU A 533 28.62 32.95 3.83
CA LEU A 533 28.32 31.57 4.15
C LEU A 533 29.50 30.67 3.79
N ALA A 534 29.73 29.64 4.61
CA ALA A 534 30.78 28.68 4.36
C ALA A 534 30.40 27.71 3.20
N PRO A 535 31.40 27.21 2.44
CA PRO A 535 31.23 26.08 1.59
C PRO A 535 30.76 24.83 2.39
N VAL A 536 29.93 23.99 1.80
CA VAL A 536 29.36 22.83 2.52
C VAL A 536 29.64 21.53 1.74
N PRO A 537 30.37 20.55 2.36
CA PRO A 537 30.55 19.25 1.75
C PRO A 537 29.28 18.44 1.81
N VAL A 538 28.88 17.84 0.65
CA VAL A 538 27.73 16.97 0.51
C VAL A 538 28.03 15.87 -0.53
N TRP A 539 27.16 14.89 -0.64
CA TRP A 539 27.16 13.92 -1.72
C TRP A 539 26.08 14.32 -2.74
N ALA A 540 26.45 14.25 -4.02
CA ALA A 540 25.51 14.43 -5.12
C ALA A 540 25.21 13.09 -5.79
N VAL A 541 23.93 12.83 -6.06
CA VAL A 541 23.44 11.63 -6.79
C VAL A 541 22.60 12.11 -7.96
N LEU A 542 23.09 11.85 -9.18
CA LEU A 542 22.38 12.16 -10.42
C LEU A 542 21.79 10.87 -10.99
N ALA A 543 20.47 10.86 -11.18
CA ALA A 543 19.75 9.80 -11.85
C ALA A 543 19.05 10.37 -13.09
N GLN A 544 19.46 9.92 -14.28
CA GLN A 544 18.94 10.39 -15.56
C GLN A 544 18.36 9.22 -16.34
N GLU A 545 17.16 9.40 -16.91
CA GLU A 545 16.53 8.38 -17.74
C GLU A 545 17.28 8.20 -19.06
N ILE A 546 17.61 6.93 -19.35
CA ILE A 546 18.18 6.51 -20.64
C ILE A 546 17.05 5.96 -21.51
N ASN A 547 17.09 6.30 -22.81
CA ASN A 547 16.12 5.84 -23.80
C ASN A 547 14.67 6.24 -23.47
N ALA A 548 14.46 7.51 -23.03
CA ALA A 548 13.12 8.05 -22.87
C ALA A 548 12.34 7.95 -24.21
N PRO A 549 11.03 7.63 -24.18
CA PRO A 549 10.21 7.60 -25.40
C PRO A 549 10.20 8.96 -26.12
N GLU A 550 10.11 8.92 -27.44
CA GLU A 550 10.06 10.13 -28.26
C GLU A 550 8.89 11.05 -27.82
N GLY A 551 9.17 12.34 -27.66
CA GLY A 551 8.19 13.34 -27.20
C GLY A 551 7.89 13.34 -25.70
N VAL A 552 8.60 12.51 -24.91
CA VAL A 552 8.48 12.49 -23.45
C VAL A 552 9.74 13.08 -22.83
N GLU A 553 9.56 14.07 -21.94
CA GLU A 553 10.68 14.64 -21.17
C GLU A 553 11.32 13.53 -20.30
N PRO A 554 12.65 13.33 -20.42
CA PRO A 554 13.36 12.34 -19.61
C PRO A 554 13.27 12.65 -18.11
N LEU A 555 13.15 11.62 -17.29
CA LEU A 555 13.21 11.79 -15.82
C LEU A 555 14.63 12.14 -15.41
N GLU A 556 14.77 13.18 -14.60
CA GLU A 556 16.03 13.60 -14.01
C GLU A 556 15.85 13.95 -12.54
N TRP A 557 16.69 13.35 -11.70
CA TRP A 557 16.81 13.71 -10.31
C TRP A 557 18.28 13.98 -9.98
N MET A 558 18.56 15.21 -9.56
CA MET A 558 19.82 15.59 -8.90
C MET A 558 19.54 15.70 -7.41
N LEU A 559 20.04 14.78 -6.61
CA LEU A 559 19.87 14.76 -5.16
C LEU A 559 21.16 15.20 -4.47
N LEU A 560 21.04 16.10 -3.51
CA LEU A 560 22.11 16.53 -2.61
C LEU A 560 21.81 15.95 -1.23
N THR A 561 22.79 15.26 -0.64
CA THR A 561 22.60 14.63 0.67
C THR A 561 23.84 14.77 1.55
N THR A 562 23.61 14.90 2.85
CA THR A 562 24.65 14.87 3.88
C THR A 562 24.94 13.45 4.38
N VAL A 563 24.13 12.47 3.94
CA VAL A 563 24.39 11.06 4.24
C VAL A 563 25.36 10.49 3.22
N GLU A 564 26.42 9.88 3.68
CA GLU A 564 27.51 9.34 2.87
C GLU A 564 27.03 8.37 1.77
N VAL A 565 27.65 8.46 0.57
CA VAL A 565 27.35 7.63 -0.59
C VAL A 565 28.66 7.06 -1.15
N LYS A 566 29.07 5.90 -0.66
CA LYS A 566 30.31 5.23 -1.09
C LYS A 566 30.11 4.23 -2.22
N HIS A 567 28.98 3.52 -2.19
CA HIS A 567 28.70 2.41 -3.08
C HIS A 567 27.41 2.67 -3.88
N LYS A 568 27.21 1.92 -4.95
CA LYS A 568 25.99 2.02 -5.76
C LYS A 568 24.71 1.75 -4.95
N GLU A 569 24.80 0.84 -3.97
CA GLU A 569 23.69 0.50 -3.06
C GLU A 569 23.25 1.71 -2.25
N ASP A 570 24.20 2.54 -1.80
CA ASP A 570 23.92 3.78 -1.08
C ASP A 570 23.18 4.79 -1.97
N ALA A 571 23.66 4.97 -3.21
CA ALA A 571 23.00 5.86 -4.18
C ALA A 571 21.57 5.38 -4.49
N PHE A 572 21.39 4.07 -4.71
CA PHE A 572 20.08 3.48 -4.95
C PHE A 572 19.15 3.60 -3.74
N GLN A 573 19.70 3.52 -2.53
CA GLN A 573 18.95 3.74 -1.30
C GLN A 573 18.48 5.21 -1.19
N ARG A 574 19.34 6.22 -1.51
CA ARG A 574 18.95 7.64 -1.52
C ARG A 574 17.83 7.91 -2.53
N LEU A 575 17.91 7.33 -3.73
CA LEU A 575 16.82 7.40 -4.71
C LEU A 575 15.53 6.76 -4.19
N SER A 576 15.63 5.61 -3.49
CA SER A 576 14.47 4.96 -2.87
C SER A 576 13.84 5.83 -1.79
N TRP A 577 14.66 6.44 -0.93
CA TRP A 577 14.19 7.32 0.12
C TRP A 577 13.51 8.56 -0.47
N TYR A 578 14.12 9.19 -1.47
CA TYR A 578 13.55 10.37 -2.10
C TYR A 578 12.20 10.08 -2.77
N ALA A 579 12.04 8.90 -3.37
CA ALA A 579 10.76 8.49 -3.94
C ALA A 579 9.63 8.44 -2.88
N ARG A 580 9.93 8.22 -1.59
CA ARG A 580 8.95 8.24 -0.50
C ARG A 580 8.43 9.65 -0.17
N ARG A 581 9.15 10.71 -0.57
CA ARG A 581 8.68 12.09 -0.42
C ARG A 581 7.29 12.32 -1.01
N TRP A 582 6.98 11.63 -2.12
CA TRP A 582 5.63 11.68 -2.73
C TRP A 582 4.49 11.35 -1.75
N GLY A 583 4.78 10.65 -0.67
CA GLY A 583 3.80 10.34 0.37
C GLY A 583 3.17 11.59 0.98
N ILE A 584 3.90 12.71 1.12
CA ILE A 584 3.34 13.96 1.66
C ILE A 584 2.31 14.59 0.70
N GLU A 585 2.50 14.46 -0.63
CA GLU A 585 1.52 14.94 -1.61
C GLU A 585 0.24 14.08 -1.60
N VAL A 586 0.37 12.78 -1.35
CA VAL A 586 -0.78 11.89 -1.11
C VAL A 586 -1.52 12.31 0.17
N TYR A 587 -0.79 12.63 1.22
CA TYR A 587 -1.35 13.13 2.47
C TYR A 587 -2.10 14.46 2.27
N HIS A 588 -1.52 15.44 1.57
CA HIS A 588 -2.20 16.71 1.24
C HIS A 588 -3.48 16.48 0.42
N ARG A 589 -3.49 15.50 -0.49
CA ARG A 589 -4.71 15.14 -1.22
C ARG A 589 -5.78 14.56 -0.30
N ILE A 590 -5.41 13.71 0.68
CA ILE A 590 -6.35 13.21 1.68
C ILE A 590 -6.90 14.37 2.52
N LEU A 591 -6.05 15.28 2.95
CA LEU A 591 -6.45 16.46 3.71
C LEU A 591 -7.45 17.33 2.93
N LYS A 592 -7.16 17.67 1.67
CA LYS A 592 -8.02 18.54 0.85
C LYS A 592 -9.30 17.84 0.38
N SER A 593 -9.17 16.65 -0.20
CA SER A 593 -10.30 15.95 -0.83
C SER A 593 -10.99 14.96 0.11
N GLY A 594 -10.26 14.40 1.07
CA GLY A 594 -10.77 13.43 2.04
C GLY A 594 -11.39 14.06 3.26
N CYS A 595 -10.73 15.09 3.82
CA CYS A 595 -11.24 15.85 4.96
C CYS A 595 -11.99 17.13 4.55
N CYS A 596 -11.99 17.47 3.24
CA CYS A 596 -12.66 18.65 2.68
C CYS A 596 -12.36 19.94 3.46
N VAL A 597 -11.08 20.14 3.83
CA VAL A 597 -10.67 21.25 4.70
C VAL A 597 -10.97 22.60 4.10
N GLU A 598 -10.95 22.73 2.75
CA GLU A 598 -11.27 23.96 2.04
C GLU A 598 -12.78 24.29 2.02
N GLU A 599 -13.63 23.36 2.44
CA GLU A 599 -15.07 23.54 2.58
C GLU A 599 -15.50 23.92 4.02
N ARG A 600 -14.54 24.00 4.97
CA ARG A 600 -14.80 24.38 6.37
C ARG A 600 -15.19 25.86 6.47
N GLN A 601 -16.47 26.14 6.76
CA GLN A 601 -16.98 27.51 6.90
C GLN A 601 -16.85 27.98 8.35
N LEU A 602 -15.81 28.77 8.61
CA LEU A 602 -15.50 29.34 9.92
C LEU A 602 -15.21 30.84 9.78
N GLU A 603 -15.50 31.62 10.83
CA GLU A 603 -15.50 33.08 10.77
C GLU A 603 -14.12 33.71 10.61
N ASN A 604 -13.07 33.04 11.08
CA ASN A 604 -11.72 33.60 11.01
C ASN A 604 -10.64 32.54 10.89
N SER A 605 -9.43 32.97 10.55
CA SER A 605 -8.24 32.11 10.37
C SER A 605 -7.82 31.35 11.63
N HIS A 606 -8.03 31.90 12.84
CA HIS A 606 -7.73 31.21 14.09
C HIS A 606 -8.59 29.95 14.25
N ARG A 607 -9.91 30.07 14.09
CA ARG A 607 -10.84 28.92 14.13
C ARG A 607 -10.52 27.91 13.03
N LEU A 608 -10.15 28.39 11.82
CA LEU A 608 -9.73 27.51 10.73
C LEU A 608 -8.47 26.74 11.10
N SER A 609 -7.45 27.37 11.70
CA SER A 609 -6.20 26.70 12.11
C SER A 609 -6.45 25.66 13.21
N ASN A 610 -7.34 25.93 14.17
CA ASN A 610 -7.74 24.98 15.20
C ASN A 610 -8.48 23.76 14.60
N CYS A 611 -9.38 24.01 13.64
CA CYS A 611 -10.09 22.93 12.93
C CYS A 611 -9.09 22.11 12.06
N LEU A 612 -8.21 22.80 11.34
CA LEU A 612 -7.18 22.18 10.52
C LEU A 612 -6.28 21.24 11.32
N ALA A 613 -5.91 21.61 12.55
CA ALA A 613 -5.09 20.76 13.42
C ALA A 613 -5.77 19.40 13.69
N ILE A 614 -7.09 19.38 13.84
CA ILE A 614 -7.85 18.12 13.98
C ILE A 614 -7.88 17.36 12.66
N ASP A 615 -8.20 18.04 11.54
CA ASP A 615 -8.28 17.43 10.22
C ASP A 615 -6.92 16.84 9.78
N LEU A 616 -5.79 17.45 10.16
CA LEU A 616 -4.43 16.94 9.90
C LEU A 616 -4.20 15.57 10.55
N VAL A 617 -4.60 15.39 11.80
CA VAL A 617 -4.45 14.10 12.51
C VAL A 617 -5.41 13.04 11.93
N VAL A 618 -6.63 13.45 11.57
CA VAL A 618 -7.60 12.56 10.88
C VAL A 618 -7.06 12.12 9.51
N ALA A 619 -6.53 13.05 8.72
CA ALA A 619 -5.92 12.74 7.41
C ALA A 619 -4.73 11.79 7.54
N TRP A 620 -3.85 11.99 8.55
CA TRP A 620 -2.78 11.06 8.85
C TRP A 620 -3.31 9.67 9.19
N ARG A 621 -4.33 9.55 10.04
CA ARG A 621 -4.90 8.26 10.43
C ARG A 621 -5.48 7.51 9.23
N ILE A 622 -6.17 8.21 8.32
CA ILE A 622 -6.67 7.63 7.07
C ILE A 622 -5.51 7.15 6.20
N PHE A 623 -4.46 7.96 6.04
CA PHE A 623 -3.28 7.59 5.26
C PHE A 623 -2.57 6.38 5.84
N HIS A 624 -2.42 6.33 7.15
CA HIS A 624 -1.85 5.21 7.88
C HIS A 624 -2.66 3.91 7.66
N LEU A 625 -4.00 3.97 7.73
CA LEU A 625 -4.89 2.83 7.44
C LEU A 625 -4.67 2.29 6.02
N VAL A 626 -4.63 3.18 5.00
CA VAL A 626 -4.40 2.80 3.60
C VAL A 626 -3.08 2.06 3.46
N THR A 627 -2.02 2.63 4.01
CA THR A 627 -0.65 2.12 3.88
C THR A 627 -0.47 0.81 4.64
N MET A 628 -1.01 0.71 5.85
CA MET A 628 -0.93 -0.52 6.65
C MET A 628 -1.76 -1.67 6.04
N GLY A 629 -2.90 -1.37 5.42
CA GLY A 629 -3.68 -2.37 4.68
C GLY A 629 -2.91 -3.01 3.53
N GLU A 630 -1.98 -2.28 2.94
CA GLU A 630 -1.09 -2.77 1.87
C GLU A 630 0.16 -3.47 2.43
N HIS A 631 0.84 -2.86 3.40
CA HIS A 631 2.14 -3.33 3.91
C HIS A 631 2.04 -4.45 4.95
N THR A 632 0.96 -4.47 5.74
CA THR A 632 0.71 -5.48 6.78
C THR A 632 -0.68 -6.11 6.61
N PRO A 633 -0.95 -6.77 5.47
CA PRO A 633 -2.29 -7.23 5.09
C PRO A 633 -2.91 -8.23 6.07
N ASP A 634 -2.09 -8.96 6.82
CA ASP A 634 -2.51 -10.12 7.61
C ASP A 634 -2.78 -9.83 9.09
N ILE A 635 -2.51 -8.59 9.57
CA ILE A 635 -2.82 -8.22 10.95
C ILE A 635 -4.34 -8.16 11.16
N PRO A 636 -4.85 -8.36 12.39
CA PRO A 636 -6.28 -8.24 12.68
C PRO A 636 -6.79 -6.83 12.38
N CYS A 637 -7.97 -6.72 11.80
CA CYS A 637 -8.58 -5.41 11.50
C CYS A 637 -8.95 -4.62 12.77
N THR A 638 -8.99 -5.27 13.93
CA THR A 638 -9.34 -4.67 15.22
C THR A 638 -8.42 -3.54 15.66
N ILE A 639 -7.28 -3.35 15.01
CA ILE A 639 -6.38 -2.20 15.20
C ILE A 639 -7.01 -0.90 14.68
N TYR A 640 -7.94 -0.99 13.73
CA TYR A 640 -8.60 0.17 13.12
C TYR A 640 -10.11 0.18 13.30
N PHE A 641 -10.72 -0.98 13.44
CA PHE A 641 -12.17 -1.16 13.46
C PHE A 641 -12.64 -1.72 14.81
N THR A 642 -13.62 -1.09 15.40
CA THR A 642 -14.29 -1.62 16.59
C THR A 642 -15.00 -2.94 16.29
N PRO A 643 -15.30 -3.76 17.30
CA PRO A 643 -16.08 -4.99 17.10
C PRO A 643 -17.42 -4.78 16.40
N SER A 644 -18.08 -3.65 16.62
CA SER A 644 -19.32 -3.28 15.94
C SER A 644 -19.07 -2.97 14.46
N GLU A 645 -18.11 -2.10 14.16
CA GLU A 645 -17.80 -1.65 12.80
C GLU A 645 -17.42 -2.81 11.87
N TRP A 646 -16.49 -3.70 12.28
CA TRP A 646 -16.10 -4.77 11.38
C TRP A 646 -17.21 -5.83 11.19
N ARG A 647 -18.06 -6.05 12.23
CA ARG A 647 -19.23 -6.94 12.08
C ARG A 647 -20.29 -6.31 11.18
N ALA A 648 -20.58 -5.04 11.35
CA ALA A 648 -21.47 -4.27 10.48
C ALA A 648 -20.99 -4.30 9.03
N LEU A 649 -19.67 -4.10 8.81
CA LEU A 649 -19.03 -4.14 7.51
C LEU A 649 -19.21 -5.50 6.82
N ILE A 650 -18.90 -6.60 7.52
CA ILE A 650 -19.08 -7.96 6.99
C ILE A 650 -20.55 -8.23 6.71
N THR A 651 -21.43 -7.93 7.67
CA THR A 651 -22.89 -8.16 7.54
C THR A 651 -23.42 -7.48 6.29
N PHE A 652 -23.03 -6.23 6.05
CA PHE A 652 -23.52 -5.47 4.91
C PHE A 652 -22.92 -5.92 3.57
N VAL A 653 -21.57 -6.09 3.52
CA VAL A 653 -20.87 -6.42 2.26
C VAL A 653 -21.11 -7.86 1.85
N MET A 654 -21.05 -8.79 2.78
CA MET A 654 -21.23 -10.21 2.53
C MET A 654 -22.70 -10.67 2.55
N LYS A 655 -23.63 -9.75 2.92
CA LYS A 655 -25.07 -10.01 3.06
C LYS A 655 -25.36 -11.21 3.96
N THR A 656 -24.66 -11.30 5.08
CA THR A 656 -24.82 -12.37 6.06
C THR A 656 -25.45 -11.84 7.34
N LYS A 657 -26.37 -12.58 7.96
CA LYS A 657 -26.96 -12.22 9.26
C LYS A 657 -26.03 -12.57 10.42
N MET A 658 -25.07 -13.46 10.20
CA MET A 658 -24.15 -13.97 11.21
C MET A 658 -22.71 -13.71 10.75
N PRO A 659 -22.08 -12.63 11.18
CA PRO A 659 -20.67 -12.40 10.93
C PRO A 659 -19.82 -13.48 11.65
N PRO A 660 -18.65 -13.82 11.14
CA PRO A 660 -17.78 -14.80 11.77
C PRO A 660 -17.38 -14.35 13.18
N PRO A 661 -17.12 -15.29 14.10
CA PRO A 661 -16.74 -14.94 15.48
C PRO A 661 -15.35 -14.27 15.57
N GLN A 662 -14.49 -14.50 14.57
CA GLN A 662 -13.16 -13.91 14.51
C GLN A 662 -13.13 -12.72 13.55
N PRO A 663 -12.42 -11.63 13.91
CA PRO A 663 -12.26 -10.47 13.03
C PRO A 663 -11.51 -10.86 11.74
N PRO A 664 -11.82 -10.22 10.61
CA PRO A 664 -11.07 -10.41 9.38
C PRO A 664 -9.66 -9.81 9.49
N SER A 665 -8.79 -10.15 8.55
CA SER A 665 -7.51 -9.45 8.40
C SER A 665 -7.73 -7.98 8.00
N LEU A 666 -6.71 -7.15 8.24
CA LEU A 666 -6.78 -5.73 7.86
C LEU A 666 -7.01 -5.56 6.35
N ASN A 667 -6.34 -6.35 5.51
CA ASN A 667 -6.55 -6.30 4.06
C ASN A 667 -7.99 -6.64 3.67
N GLU A 668 -8.57 -7.68 4.28
CA GLU A 668 -9.97 -8.04 4.00
C GLU A 668 -10.93 -6.92 4.40
N ALA A 669 -10.72 -6.32 5.56
CA ALA A 669 -11.53 -5.19 6.04
C ALA A 669 -11.36 -3.96 5.15
N VAL A 670 -10.13 -3.60 4.78
CA VAL A 670 -9.83 -2.46 3.88
C VAL A 670 -10.44 -2.68 2.49
N ARG A 671 -10.40 -3.90 1.94
CA ARG A 671 -11.08 -4.21 0.67
C ARG A 671 -12.59 -4.12 0.76
N MET A 672 -13.18 -4.58 1.84
CA MET A 672 -14.62 -4.44 2.09
C MET A 672 -15.01 -2.98 2.27
N LEU A 673 -14.23 -2.21 3.02
CA LEU A 673 -14.43 -0.76 3.16
C LEU A 673 -14.31 -0.04 1.81
N GLY A 674 -13.31 -0.40 1.01
CA GLY A 674 -13.15 0.10 -0.36
C GLY A 674 -14.37 -0.20 -1.23
N THR A 675 -14.96 -1.39 -1.09
CA THR A 675 -16.20 -1.76 -1.82
C THR A 675 -17.36 -0.85 -1.43
N LEU A 676 -17.51 -0.46 -0.17
CA LEU A 676 -18.48 0.56 0.25
C LEU A 676 -18.22 1.90 -0.45
N GLY A 677 -16.96 2.29 -0.62
CA GLY A 677 -16.56 3.52 -1.30
C GLY A 677 -16.57 3.47 -2.83
N GLY A 678 -16.93 2.32 -3.42
CA GLY A 678 -17.04 2.15 -4.87
C GLY A 678 -15.86 1.43 -5.56
N HIS A 679 -14.92 0.87 -4.79
CA HIS A 679 -13.88 0.01 -5.32
C HIS A 679 -14.48 -1.30 -5.87
N LEU A 680 -14.19 -1.61 -7.12
CA LEU A 680 -14.83 -2.74 -7.80
C LEU A 680 -14.12 -4.08 -7.52
N GLY A 681 -12.90 -4.04 -7.00
CA GLY A 681 -12.10 -5.23 -6.67
C GLY A 681 -11.77 -6.11 -7.87
N ARG A 682 -11.66 -5.52 -9.08
CA ARG A 682 -11.27 -6.24 -10.29
C ARG A 682 -9.81 -6.67 -10.19
N LYS A 683 -9.42 -7.68 -10.95
CA LYS A 683 -8.04 -8.22 -10.93
C LYS A 683 -6.94 -7.17 -11.19
N HIS A 684 -7.29 -6.06 -11.85
CA HIS A 684 -6.37 -4.96 -12.21
C HIS A 684 -6.52 -3.70 -11.36
N ASP A 685 -7.50 -3.66 -10.44
CA ASP A 685 -7.79 -2.45 -9.65
C ASP A 685 -6.74 -2.21 -8.52
N GLY A 686 -5.89 -3.20 -8.22
CA GLY A 686 -4.88 -3.09 -7.16
C GLY A 686 -5.49 -3.04 -5.75
N HIS A 687 -4.77 -2.40 -4.83
CA HIS A 687 -5.22 -2.13 -3.46
C HIS A 687 -6.15 -0.90 -3.46
N PRO A 688 -7.21 -0.86 -2.63
CA PRO A 688 -8.09 0.31 -2.51
C PRO A 688 -7.29 1.56 -2.12
N GLY A 689 -7.36 2.61 -2.94
CA GLY A 689 -6.71 3.89 -2.63
C GLY A 689 -7.48 4.70 -1.58
N ALA A 690 -6.87 5.78 -1.09
CA ALA A 690 -7.44 6.63 -0.05
C ALA A 690 -8.86 7.11 -0.36
N GLU A 691 -9.14 7.49 -1.61
CA GLU A 691 -10.43 8.06 -2.03
C GLU A 691 -11.61 7.11 -1.77
N VAL A 692 -11.48 5.85 -2.13
CA VAL A 692 -12.54 4.86 -1.88
C VAL A 692 -12.66 4.51 -0.40
N LEU A 693 -11.55 4.65 0.37
CA LEU A 693 -11.60 4.36 1.80
C LEU A 693 -12.33 5.43 2.59
N TRP A 694 -12.04 6.74 2.42
CA TRP A 694 -12.79 7.76 3.17
C TRP A 694 -14.27 7.81 2.79
N ARG A 695 -14.62 7.53 1.52
CA ARG A 695 -16.03 7.35 1.11
C ARG A 695 -16.66 6.14 1.78
N GLY A 696 -15.90 5.05 1.90
CA GLY A 696 -16.33 3.84 2.60
C GLY A 696 -16.53 4.05 4.09
N MET A 697 -15.67 4.84 4.76
CA MET A 697 -15.77 5.19 6.18
C MET A 697 -17.08 5.93 6.49
N ALA A 698 -17.41 6.95 5.72
CA ALA A 698 -18.66 7.70 5.92
C ALA A 698 -19.90 6.79 5.81
N ARG A 699 -19.87 5.82 4.87
CA ARG A 699 -20.97 4.85 4.74
C ARG A 699 -20.97 3.82 5.85
N LEU A 700 -19.78 3.39 6.30
CA LEU A 700 -19.65 2.43 7.40
C LEU A 700 -20.21 3.02 8.70
N ALA A 701 -19.98 4.31 8.96
CA ALA A 701 -20.52 4.98 10.15
C ALA A 701 -22.04 4.91 10.20
N ASP A 702 -22.74 5.13 9.08
CA ASP A 702 -24.20 5.03 9.02
C ASP A 702 -24.68 3.57 9.12
N ILE A 703 -23.95 2.62 8.52
CA ILE A 703 -24.25 1.18 8.59
C ILE A 703 -24.04 0.66 10.02
N ASP A 704 -22.95 1.07 10.69
CA ASP A 704 -22.65 0.65 12.05
C ASP A 704 -23.68 1.19 13.05
N ALA A 705 -24.08 2.46 12.91
CA ALA A 705 -25.15 3.02 13.73
C ALA A 705 -26.47 2.24 13.60
N ALA A 706 -26.85 1.85 12.38
CA ALA A 706 -28.02 1.01 12.15
C ALA A 706 -27.84 -0.42 12.71
N TYR A 707 -26.64 -0.99 12.58
CA TYR A 707 -26.29 -2.33 13.08
C TYR A 707 -26.36 -2.38 14.62
N GLN A 708 -25.86 -1.37 15.31
CA GLN A 708 -25.91 -1.27 16.77
C GLN A 708 -27.37 -1.24 17.26
N LEU A 709 -28.23 -0.41 16.63
CA LEU A 709 -29.66 -0.37 16.95
C LEU A 709 -30.35 -1.74 16.75
N TYR A 710 -29.97 -2.46 15.70
CA TYR A 710 -30.51 -3.80 15.43
C TYR A 710 -30.08 -4.83 16.48
N CYS A 711 -28.82 -4.77 16.95
CA CYS A 711 -28.31 -5.68 17.97
C CYS A 711 -28.79 -5.37 19.38
N GLU A 712 -29.12 -4.10 19.69
CA GLU A 712 -29.64 -3.66 21.01
C GLU A 712 -31.12 -3.94 21.17
N THR A 713 -31.88 -4.16 20.09
CA THR A 713 -33.32 -4.47 20.18
C THR A 713 -33.44 -6.00 20.38
N PRO A 714 -33.87 -6.48 21.58
CA PRO A 714 -34.14 -7.90 21.75
C PRO A 714 -35.24 -8.30 20.78
N MET A 715 -35.02 -9.36 20.01
CA MET A 715 -36.07 -9.95 19.17
C MET A 715 -37.19 -10.42 20.08
N SER A 716 -38.28 -9.66 20.08
CA SER A 716 -39.54 -10.02 20.72
C SER A 716 -40.21 -11.21 20.07
#